data_bb13da522bb16b5fe6d807b229385b80
#
_entry.id   bb13da522bb16b5fe6d807b229385b80
#
_cell.length_a   1.000
_cell.length_b   1.000
_cell.length_c   1.000
_cell.angle_alpha   90.00
_cell.angle_beta   90.00
_cell.angle_gamma   90.00
#
_symmetry.space_group_name_H-M   'P 1'
#
loop_
_entity.id
_entity.type
_entity.pdbx_description
1 polymer ?
#
loop_
_entity_poly.entity_id
_entity_poly.type
_entity_poly.pdbx_seq_one_letter_code
_entity_poly.pdbx_strand_id
1 'polypeptide(L)'
;MPTLAIDKGFLKDLGKLEKPVYNRVTEVFDEFDTATHTGLHLEKIANARNPRFRSIRIDQSWRGIVLAPNVGDVYTLLKVLPHDDAYAWAQRSNVSVNSATGGIEIRDEAELDRQIPEMTEAAKSAGAPIFDNISDGQLSKLGIDEKVLTFARTVSDAVQLDAAKAFLPEIQWDVLAGLAAGFSPEEVWADLGAQILSEPVDTEDIDAAILRSSDRVVLVSGPDELMDVFAYPFATWRVYLHPTQRTVVDANYKGPARVTGGPGTGKTVVALHRANAIAKRGEGKVLVTTFTSTLSETLQTGLDMLVDDDGTESRIEVSHVDRVAHRVFRKTHGAPHMLGFEDEKALWAGLSDELGLTFTPVFLSEEWRQVVLARRISTADAYLAAKRTGRGRALGSVQRAQVWQTIWEFEQALTKQGVWTHETIRREATRLLEVSAQKPFRHIVIDEAQDLSPDQWRLLRAAVAEAPNDIFIAGDTHQRIYDNRVSLREVGINIAGRSSRLNINYRTTAEILGWSLGLLRGEPIDDMEGGLDSISGCKSYVHGQPPTLNGQQSAEAEAKFIARSVQGWIDSGIAPTEIGIAVRAKWLASNIQRALNVAGIDTVDLTKAMDDDEAVRIGTMHRMKGLEFRCMCVAGVSAKQVPAANAVTPIEDDNQTHRQDLERERCLLFVACTRAREQLLVTWHGDPSPFLSALRKN
;
A
#
# COMPACT_ATOMS: atom_id res chain seq x y z
N MET A 1 -36.01 7.59 7.42
CA MET A 1 -35.67 6.16 7.60
C MET A 1 -34.49 6.12 8.53
N PRO A 2 -34.44 5.22 9.50
CA PRO A 2 -33.27 5.12 10.36
C PRO A 2 -32.04 4.81 9.51
N THR A 3 -30.99 5.58 9.73
CA THR A 3 -29.69 5.36 9.09
C THR A 3 -28.84 4.48 9.98
N LEU A 4 -28.20 3.46 9.41
CA LEU A 4 -27.31 2.60 10.16
C LEU A 4 -25.88 3.08 9.97
N ALA A 5 -25.18 3.24 11.07
CA ALA A 5 -23.76 3.52 11.12
C ALA A 5 -23.04 2.29 11.67
N ILE A 6 -21.91 1.91 11.09
CA ILE A 6 -21.16 0.73 11.50
C ILE A 6 -19.76 1.13 11.92
N ASP A 7 -19.41 0.91 13.18
CA ASP A 7 -18.03 1.10 13.66
C ASP A 7 -17.11 0.05 13.03
N LYS A 8 -15.93 0.46 12.60
CA LYS A 8 -14.93 -0.47 12.02
C LYS A 8 -14.52 -1.59 12.98
N GLY A 9 -14.60 -1.35 14.30
CA GLY A 9 -14.38 -2.38 15.30
C GLY A 9 -15.43 -3.48 15.24
N PHE A 10 -16.70 -3.16 14.94
CA PHE A 10 -17.74 -4.15 14.72
C PHE A 10 -17.42 -5.04 13.51
N LEU A 11 -17.01 -4.44 12.40
CA LEU A 11 -16.65 -5.19 11.20
C LEU A 11 -15.44 -6.11 11.42
N LYS A 12 -14.47 -5.66 12.23
CA LYS A 12 -13.31 -6.47 12.61
C LYS A 12 -13.72 -7.67 13.47
N ASP A 13 -14.67 -7.48 14.38
CA ASP A 13 -15.18 -8.57 15.21
C ASP A 13 -16.03 -9.52 14.37
N LEU A 14 -16.87 -9.01 13.48
CA LEU A 14 -17.68 -9.81 12.54
C LEU A 14 -16.82 -10.74 11.68
N GLY A 15 -15.68 -10.24 11.16
CA GLY A 15 -14.75 -11.04 10.34
C GLY A 15 -14.04 -12.18 11.09
N LYS A 16 -14.15 -12.24 12.43
CA LYS A 16 -13.57 -13.31 13.26
C LYS A 16 -14.59 -14.36 13.65
N LEU A 17 -15.88 -14.14 13.36
CA LEU A 17 -16.94 -15.04 13.75
C LEU A 17 -16.92 -16.31 12.91
N GLU A 18 -17.29 -17.43 13.55
CA GLU A 18 -17.57 -18.66 12.82
C GLU A 18 -18.77 -18.47 11.87
N LYS A 19 -18.72 -19.15 10.72
CA LYS A 19 -19.71 -19.00 9.65
C LYS A 19 -21.19 -19.08 10.09
N PRO A 20 -21.60 -19.96 11.04
CA PRO A 20 -22.99 -19.99 11.52
C PRO A 20 -23.39 -18.71 12.25
N VAL A 21 -22.51 -18.16 13.10
CA VAL A 21 -22.76 -16.92 13.84
C VAL A 21 -22.76 -15.73 12.90
N TYR A 22 -21.81 -15.68 11.97
CA TYR A 22 -21.74 -14.68 10.91
C TYR A 22 -23.05 -14.60 10.11
N ASN A 23 -23.54 -15.73 9.61
CA ASN A 23 -24.80 -15.77 8.85
C ASN A 23 -25.98 -15.29 9.71
N ARG A 24 -25.99 -15.62 10.99
CA ARG A 24 -27.07 -15.17 11.90
C ARG A 24 -27.01 -13.66 12.17
N VAL A 25 -25.80 -13.09 12.27
CA VAL A 25 -25.64 -11.63 12.37
C VAL A 25 -26.20 -10.97 11.11
N THR A 26 -25.89 -11.50 9.93
CA THR A 26 -26.37 -10.98 8.64
C THR A 26 -27.90 -11.03 8.57
N GLU A 27 -28.54 -12.16 8.94
CA GLU A 27 -30.00 -12.31 8.98
C GLU A 27 -30.68 -11.28 9.89
N VAL A 28 -30.14 -11.07 11.11
CA VAL A 28 -30.71 -10.13 12.08
C VAL A 28 -30.64 -8.70 11.56
N PHE A 29 -29.59 -8.35 10.80
CA PHE A 29 -29.47 -6.99 10.27
C PHE A 29 -30.18 -6.77 8.92
N ASP A 30 -30.45 -7.83 8.17
CA ASP A 30 -31.38 -7.80 7.01
C ASP A 30 -32.80 -7.45 7.45
N GLU A 31 -33.21 -7.95 8.64
CA GLU A 31 -34.49 -7.56 9.26
C GLU A 31 -34.52 -6.11 9.76
N PHE A 32 -33.38 -5.43 9.91
CA PHE A 32 -33.30 -4.06 10.45
C PHE A 32 -34.03 -3.03 9.60
N ASP A 33 -34.11 -3.24 8.29
CA ASP A 33 -34.76 -2.30 7.38
C ASP A 33 -36.27 -2.57 7.16
N THR A 34 -36.65 -3.83 7.21
CA THR A 34 -38.07 -4.20 7.02
C THR A 34 -38.95 -3.89 8.23
N ALA A 35 -38.33 -3.71 9.39
CA ALA A 35 -38.99 -3.42 10.64
C ALA A 35 -38.96 -1.93 11.01
N THR A 36 -39.70 -1.12 10.27
CA THR A 36 -40.05 0.23 10.72
C THR A 36 -40.58 0.20 12.17
N HIS A 37 -39.83 0.77 13.09
CA HIS A 37 -40.20 1.17 14.46
C HIS A 37 -40.63 0.09 15.49
N THR A 38 -40.97 -1.12 15.15
CA THR A 38 -41.51 -2.11 16.10
C THR A 38 -40.84 -3.49 16.10
N GLY A 39 -39.91 -3.77 15.21
CA GLY A 39 -39.38 -5.12 15.00
C GLY A 39 -38.02 -5.42 15.61
N LEU A 40 -37.15 -4.45 15.79
CA LEU A 40 -35.87 -4.67 16.45
C LEU A 40 -36.05 -4.53 17.97
N HIS A 41 -35.97 -5.64 18.66
CA HIS A 41 -35.91 -5.65 20.13
C HIS A 41 -34.53 -5.12 20.60
N LEU A 42 -34.36 -3.78 20.57
CA LEU A 42 -33.22 -3.12 21.22
C LEU A 42 -33.47 -3.07 22.73
N GLU A 43 -32.80 -3.94 23.47
CA GLU A 43 -32.93 -4.04 24.92
C GLU A 43 -31.96 -3.06 25.61
N LYS A 44 -32.42 -2.35 26.64
CA LYS A 44 -31.54 -1.56 27.50
C LYS A 44 -30.58 -2.47 28.25
N ILE A 45 -29.31 -2.11 28.28
CA ILE A 45 -28.30 -2.84 29.02
C ILE A 45 -28.27 -2.31 30.46
N ALA A 46 -28.54 -3.19 31.44
CA ALA A 46 -28.48 -2.81 32.83
C ALA A 46 -27.05 -2.44 33.24
N ASN A 47 -26.91 -1.34 33.98
CA ASN A 47 -25.61 -0.81 34.45
C ASN A 47 -24.61 -0.46 33.33
N ALA A 48 -25.07 -0.26 32.11
CA ALA A 48 -24.21 0.25 31.04
C ALA A 48 -23.64 1.62 31.41
N ARG A 49 -22.36 1.84 31.13
CA ARG A 49 -21.65 3.09 31.39
C ARG A 49 -22.24 4.23 30.57
N ASN A 50 -22.57 3.95 29.30
CA ASN A 50 -23.30 4.90 28.44
C ASN A 50 -24.79 4.53 28.41
N PRO A 51 -25.69 5.43 28.81
CA PRO A 51 -27.14 5.15 28.87
C PRO A 51 -27.78 4.94 27.49
N ARG A 52 -27.08 5.27 26.42
CA ARG A 52 -27.48 5.07 25.02
C ARG A 52 -27.18 3.67 24.50
N PHE A 53 -26.39 2.86 25.20
CA PHE A 53 -26.11 1.50 24.77
C PHE A 53 -27.36 0.62 24.82
N ARG A 54 -27.53 -0.14 23.75
CA ARG A 54 -28.58 -1.15 23.59
C ARG A 54 -27.95 -2.45 23.17
N SER A 55 -28.55 -3.57 23.54
CA SER A 55 -28.21 -4.86 22.98
C SER A 55 -29.25 -5.30 21.95
N ILE A 56 -28.76 -5.89 20.87
CA ILE A 56 -29.57 -6.64 19.91
C ILE A 56 -29.23 -8.11 20.04
N ARG A 57 -30.26 -8.96 20.12
CA ARG A 57 -30.06 -10.40 20.22
C ARG A 57 -29.73 -10.98 18.83
N ILE A 58 -28.56 -11.58 18.71
CA ILE A 58 -28.15 -12.30 17.49
C ILE A 58 -28.67 -13.75 17.56
N ASP A 59 -28.33 -14.44 18.66
CA ASP A 59 -28.84 -15.76 18.99
C ASP A 59 -28.90 -15.96 20.52
N GLN A 60 -28.89 -17.21 21.00
CA GLN A 60 -28.90 -17.50 22.46
C GLN A 60 -27.59 -17.05 23.15
N SER A 61 -26.47 -17.11 22.45
CA SER A 61 -25.12 -16.92 22.98
C SER A 61 -24.47 -15.59 22.57
N TRP A 62 -24.94 -14.89 21.53
CA TRP A 62 -24.32 -13.70 20.95
C TRP A 62 -25.21 -12.47 21.00
N ARG A 63 -24.58 -11.31 21.24
CA ARG A 63 -25.22 -9.98 21.26
C ARG A 63 -24.46 -8.98 20.41
N GLY A 64 -25.19 -8.13 19.69
CA GLY A 64 -24.68 -6.91 19.13
C GLY A 64 -24.87 -5.74 20.11
N ILE A 65 -23.89 -4.84 20.19
CA ILE A 65 -23.97 -3.60 20.93
C ILE A 65 -24.22 -2.45 19.97
N VAL A 66 -25.28 -1.70 20.24
CA VAL A 66 -25.74 -0.58 19.43
C VAL A 66 -25.75 0.69 20.25
N LEU A 67 -25.24 1.79 19.72
CA LEU A 67 -25.43 3.12 20.28
C LEU A 67 -26.69 3.74 19.65
N ALA A 68 -27.72 3.94 20.47
CA ALA A 68 -28.97 4.54 20.01
C ALA A 68 -28.85 6.08 19.96
N PRO A 69 -29.47 6.78 18.99
CA PRO A 69 -29.44 8.24 18.90
C PRO A 69 -30.21 8.88 20.09
N ASN A 70 -29.81 10.10 20.47
CA ASN A 70 -30.61 10.93 21.37
C ASN A 70 -31.70 11.70 20.59
N VAL A 71 -31.30 12.24 19.46
CA VAL A 71 -32.16 12.99 18.54
C VAL A 71 -31.79 12.53 17.12
N GLY A 72 -32.78 12.16 16.31
CA GLY A 72 -32.53 11.67 14.96
C GLY A 72 -32.64 10.15 14.83
N ASP A 73 -32.12 9.61 13.72
CA ASP A 73 -32.39 8.25 13.27
C ASP A 73 -31.11 7.44 13.01
N VAL A 74 -29.93 7.89 13.51
CA VAL A 74 -28.66 7.19 13.25
C VAL A 74 -28.33 6.21 14.39
N TYR A 75 -28.46 4.92 14.13
CA TYR A 75 -28.05 3.85 15.03
C TYR A 75 -26.66 3.35 14.70
N THR A 76 -25.75 3.28 15.68
CA THR A 76 -24.37 2.88 15.43
C THR A 76 -24.07 1.49 15.99
N LEU A 77 -23.71 0.53 15.12
CA LEU A 77 -23.22 -0.79 15.52
C LEU A 77 -21.79 -0.68 16.00
N LEU A 78 -21.54 -1.05 17.26
CA LEU A 78 -20.22 -0.89 17.88
C LEU A 78 -19.47 -2.22 18.04
N LYS A 79 -20.16 -3.30 18.46
CA LYS A 79 -19.55 -4.58 18.79
C LYS A 79 -20.51 -5.74 18.52
N VAL A 80 -19.92 -6.93 18.24
CA VAL A 80 -20.62 -8.21 18.29
C VAL A 80 -19.77 -9.16 19.15
N LEU A 81 -20.35 -9.65 20.25
CA LEU A 81 -19.64 -10.39 21.29
C LEU A 81 -20.52 -11.50 21.87
N PRO A 82 -19.93 -12.53 22.50
CA PRO A 82 -20.68 -13.43 23.36
C PRO A 82 -21.50 -12.66 24.43
N HIS A 83 -22.63 -13.22 24.82
CA HIS A 83 -23.61 -12.54 25.69
C HIS A 83 -22.97 -11.86 26.92
N ASP A 84 -22.19 -12.59 27.72
CA ASP A 84 -21.59 -12.07 28.94
C ASP A 84 -20.51 -11.02 28.66
N ASP A 85 -19.71 -11.22 27.63
CA ASP A 85 -18.68 -10.30 27.20
C ASP A 85 -19.27 -8.99 26.68
N ALA A 86 -20.40 -9.04 25.97
CA ALA A 86 -21.11 -7.86 25.48
C ALA A 86 -21.59 -6.98 26.62
N TYR A 87 -22.19 -7.59 27.65
CA TYR A 87 -22.65 -6.84 28.83
C TYR A 87 -21.48 -6.30 29.65
N ALA A 88 -20.43 -7.10 29.86
CA ALA A 88 -19.20 -6.65 30.52
C ALA A 88 -18.55 -5.48 29.78
N TRP A 89 -18.50 -5.54 28.45
CA TRP A 89 -17.99 -4.45 27.61
C TRP A 89 -18.82 -3.16 27.78
N ALA A 90 -20.14 -3.25 27.75
CA ALA A 90 -21.02 -2.10 27.89
C ALA A 90 -20.97 -1.44 29.28
N GLN A 91 -20.66 -2.24 30.32
CA GLN A 91 -20.52 -1.73 31.69
C GLN A 91 -19.21 -1.00 31.95
N ARG A 92 -18.15 -1.28 31.17
CA ARG A 92 -16.85 -0.63 31.34
C ARG A 92 -16.53 0.42 30.28
N SER A 93 -17.09 0.31 29.08
CA SER A 93 -16.77 1.20 27.97
C SER A 93 -17.71 2.41 27.90
N ASN A 94 -17.20 3.52 27.38
CA ASN A 94 -17.99 4.74 27.10
C ASN A 94 -17.65 5.31 25.73
N VAL A 95 -18.55 6.13 25.19
CA VAL A 95 -18.37 6.89 23.94
C VAL A 95 -18.32 8.35 24.28
N SER A 96 -17.33 9.05 23.80
CA SER A 96 -17.12 10.51 23.92
C SER A 96 -16.87 11.14 22.57
N VAL A 97 -16.87 12.47 22.51
CA VAL A 97 -16.50 13.23 21.31
C VAL A 97 -15.16 13.91 21.54
N ASN A 98 -14.24 13.74 20.62
CA ASN A 98 -12.95 14.42 20.67
C ASN A 98 -13.10 15.90 20.36
N SER A 99 -12.61 16.77 21.25
CA SER A 99 -12.77 18.22 21.15
C SER A 99 -11.97 18.86 20.01
N ALA A 100 -10.91 18.21 19.50
CA ALA A 100 -10.10 18.71 18.40
C ALA A 100 -10.62 18.24 17.03
N THR A 101 -11.00 16.96 16.92
CA THR A 101 -11.42 16.37 15.64
C THR A 101 -12.93 16.33 15.45
N GLY A 102 -13.70 16.47 16.53
CA GLY A 102 -15.16 16.35 16.50
C GLY A 102 -15.69 14.94 16.22
N GLY A 103 -14.82 13.93 16.16
CA GLY A 103 -15.15 12.54 15.93
C GLY A 103 -15.47 11.81 17.24
N ILE A 104 -16.17 10.64 17.13
CA ILE A 104 -16.44 9.77 18.29
C ILE A 104 -15.19 9.00 18.70
N GLU A 105 -15.05 8.80 20.00
CA GLU A 105 -14.02 7.98 20.61
C GLU A 105 -14.67 6.93 21.53
N ILE A 106 -14.09 5.73 21.58
CA ILE A 106 -14.50 4.68 22.51
C ILE A 106 -13.33 4.40 23.43
N ARG A 107 -13.57 4.33 24.75
CA ARG A 107 -12.57 4.05 25.76
C ARG A 107 -13.06 3.06 26.80
N ASP A 108 -12.15 2.33 27.43
CA ASP A 108 -12.44 1.54 28.64
C ASP A 108 -12.39 2.47 29.87
N GLU A 109 -13.51 3.08 30.16
CA GLU A 109 -13.59 4.09 31.19
C GLU A 109 -13.47 3.51 32.62
N ALA A 110 -13.87 2.25 32.80
CA ALA A 110 -13.72 1.58 34.10
C ALA A 110 -12.24 1.29 34.39
N GLU A 111 -11.47 0.89 33.38
CA GLU A 111 -10.03 0.67 33.55
C GLU A 111 -9.32 1.98 33.81
N LEU A 112 -9.69 3.06 33.10
CA LEU A 112 -9.11 4.38 33.32
C LEU A 112 -9.39 4.89 34.76
N ASP A 113 -10.63 4.74 35.25
CA ASP A 113 -11.02 5.09 36.61
C ASP A 113 -10.24 4.29 37.68
N ARG A 114 -9.86 3.04 37.35
CA ARG A 114 -9.07 2.18 38.24
C ARG A 114 -7.57 2.56 38.22
N GLN A 115 -7.03 2.85 37.06
CA GLN A 115 -5.60 3.11 36.87
C GLN A 115 -5.16 4.48 37.41
N ILE A 116 -5.98 5.52 37.25
CA ILE A 116 -5.61 6.89 37.65
C ILE A 116 -5.21 6.97 39.14
N PRO A 117 -5.99 6.43 40.10
CA PRO A 117 -5.59 6.47 41.52
C PRO A 117 -4.30 5.70 41.82
N GLU A 118 -4.13 4.51 41.23
CA GLU A 118 -2.94 3.67 41.44
C GLU A 118 -1.69 4.37 40.88
N MET A 119 -1.78 4.95 39.70
CA MET A 119 -0.66 5.67 39.08
C MET A 119 -0.37 7.01 39.77
N THR A 120 -1.40 7.72 40.26
CA THR A 120 -1.21 8.94 41.06
C THR A 120 -0.42 8.65 42.33
N GLU A 121 -0.66 7.54 43.00
CA GLU A 121 0.10 7.12 44.18
C GLU A 121 1.53 6.73 43.82
N ALA A 122 1.71 5.97 42.71
CA ALA A 122 3.03 5.59 42.21
C ALA A 122 3.86 6.80 41.77
N ALA A 123 3.25 7.80 41.14
CA ALA A 123 3.89 9.02 40.68
C ALA A 123 4.49 9.85 41.82
N LYS A 124 3.99 9.75 43.06
CA LYS A 124 4.57 10.44 44.23
C LYS A 124 5.99 9.97 44.54
N SER A 125 6.35 8.78 44.15
CA SER A 125 7.68 8.19 44.36
C SER A 125 8.49 8.06 43.06
N ALA A 126 7.90 8.37 41.90
CA ALA A 126 8.56 8.37 40.60
C ALA A 126 9.19 9.71 40.27
N GLY A 127 9.94 9.78 39.18
CA GLY A 127 10.46 11.03 38.63
C GLY A 127 9.35 11.97 38.12
N ALA A 128 9.74 13.13 37.62
CA ALA A 128 8.78 14.08 37.02
C ALA A 128 8.00 13.41 35.87
N PRO A 129 6.67 13.67 35.74
CA PRO A 129 5.86 13.17 34.62
C PRO A 129 6.44 13.59 33.27
N ILE A 130 6.36 12.69 32.27
CA ILE A 130 6.97 12.94 30.96
C ILE A 130 6.34 14.12 30.19
N PHE A 131 5.11 14.51 30.56
CA PHE A 131 4.38 15.63 29.95
C PHE A 131 4.38 16.91 30.83
N ASP A 132 5.21 17.01 31.84
CA ASP A 132 5.22 18.14 32.80
C ASP A 132 5.59 19.47 32.12
N ASN A 133 6.37 19.41 31.05
CA ASN A 133 6.78 20.55 30.24
C ASN A 133 5.70 21.05 29.23
N ILE A 134 4.56 20.38 29.12
CA ILE A 134 3.47 20.74 28.23
C ILE A 134 2.28 21.21 29.06
N SER A 135 1.75 22.38 28.78
CA SER A 135 0.62 22.94 29.55
C SER A 135 -0.69 22.18 29.27
N ASP A 136 -1.60 22.18 30.26
CA ASP A 136 -2.92 21.57 30.12
C ASP A 136 -3.69 22.16 28.93
N GLY A 137 -3.56 23.47 28.69
CA GLY A 137 -4.20 24.14 27.55
C GLY A 137 -3.64 23.68 26.20
N GLN A 138 -2.37 23.28 26.11
CA GLN A 138 -1.81 22.70 24.88
C GLN A 138 -2.30 21.28 24.68
N LEU A 139 -2.34 20.46 25.72
CA LEU A 139 -2.88 19.10 25.65
C LEU A 139 -4.38 19.11 25.28
N SER A 140 -5.17 19.97 25.90
CA SER A 140 -6.60 20.10 25.60
C SER A 140 -6.86 20.57 24.15
N LYS A 141 -6.03 21.47 23.63
CA LYS A 141 -6.11 21.87 22.21
C LYS A 141 -5.84 20.69 21.26
N LEU A 142 -5.00 19.76 21.64
CA LEU A 142 -4.73 18.54 20.89
C LEU A 142 -5.81 17.46 21.05
N GLY A 143 -6.94 17.77 21.71
CA GLY A 143 -8.06 16.87 21.90
C GLY A 143 -7.93 15.94 23.10
N ILE A 144 -6.98 16.19 24.02
CA ILE A 144 -6.89 15.44 25.28
C ILE A 144 -7.98 15.91 26.22
N ASP A 145 -8.89 15.00 26.58
CA ASP A 145 -9.97 15.29 27.51
C ASP A 145 -9.50 15.28 28.98
N GLU A 146 -10.35 15.77 29.88
CA GLU A 146 -10.01 15.99 31.29
C GLU A 146 -9.56 14.69 32.02
N LYS A 147 -10.18 13.54 31.69
CA LYS A 147 -9.78 12.24 32.30
C LYS A 147 -8.43 11.76 31.79
N VAL A 148 -8.21 11.84 30.48
CA VAL A 148 -6.95 11.46 29.87
C VAL A 148 -5.86 12.46 30.26
N LEU A 149 -6.18 13.74 30.43
CA LEU A 149 -5.25 14.75 30.97
C LEU A 149 -4.80 14.38 32.38
N THR A 150 -5.75 14.01 33.26
CA THR A 150 -5.44 13.55 34.61
C THR A 150 -4.52 12.33 34.58
N PHE A 151 -4.79 11.36 33.70
CA PHE A 151 -3.93 10.21 33.49
C PHE A 151 -2.53 10.64 33.00
N ALA A 152 -2.43 11.49 31.96
CA ALA A 152 -1.17 11.95 31.39
C ALA A 152 -0.24 12.59 32.43
N ARG A 153 -0.81 13.30 33.45
CA ARG A 153 -0.06 13.89 34.56
C ARG A 153 0.52 12.88 35.55
N THR A 154 0.16 11.60 35.43
CA THR A 154 0.70 10.53 36.27
C THR A 154 1.73 9.67 35.53
N VAL A 155 1.87 9.79 34.23
CA VAL A 155 2.76 8.97 33.39
C VAL A 155 4.20 9.44 33.55
N SER A 156 5.07 8.55 34.06
CA SER A 156 6.49 8.84 34.32
C SER A 156 7.44 8.26 33.27
N ASP A 157 6.98 7.31 32.43
CA ASP A 157 7.79 6.71 31.37
C ASP A 157 6.94 6.22 30.18
N ALA A 158 7.61 5.94 29.07
CA ALA A 158 6.98 5.48 27.83
C ALA A 158 6.35 4.08 27.94
N VAL A 159 6.80 3.23 28.86
CA VAL A 159 6.25 1.87 29.03
C VAL A 159 4.87 1.94 29.68
N GLN A 160 4.69 2.87 30.62
CA GLN A 160 3.37 3.13 31.22
C GLN A 160 2.39 3.66 30.17
N LEU A 161 2.86 4.57 29.31
CA LEU A 161 2.05 5.10 28.21
C LEU A 161 1.66 3.99 27.20
N ASP A 162 2.59 3.10 26.89
CA ASP A 162 2.36 2.01 25.93
C ASP A 162 1.34 1.00 26.50
N ALA A 163 1.41 0.69 27.79
CA ALA A 163 0.43 -0.14 28.49
C ALA A 163 -0.98 0.50 28.47
N ALA A 164 -1.07 1.82 28.51
CA ALA A 164 -2.33 2.56 28.48
C ALA A 164 -3.07 2.51 27.13
N LYS A 165 -2.41 2.11 26.07
CA LYS A 165 -3.00 1.95 24.73
C LYS A 165 -4.27 1.06 24.72
N ALA A 166 -4.33 0.09 25.64
CA ALA A 166 -5.43 -0.85 25.73
C ALA A 166 -6.76 -0.20 26.18
N PHE A 167 -6.73 0.94 26.86
CA PHE A 167 -7.89 1.56 27.47
C PHE A 167 -8.08 3.05 27.16
N LEU A 168 -7.06 3.74 26.64
CA LEU A 168 -7.18 5.12 26.15
C LEU A 168 -7.87 5.19 24.79
N PRO A 169 -8.54 6.33 24.45
CA PRO A 169 -8.96 6.61 23.10
C PRO A 169 -7.76 6.66 22.15
N GLU A 170 -7.90 6.05 20.98
CA GLU A 170 -6.82 5.89 20.01
C GLU A 170 -6.14 7.21 19.62
N ILE A 171 -6.94 8.23 19.26
CA ILE A 171 -6.40 9.55 18.87
C ILE A 171 -5.66 10.21 20.03
N GLN A 172 -6.21 10.16 21.23
CA GLN A 172 -5.58 10.77 22.41
C GLN A 172 -4.30 10.02 22.81
N TRP A 173 -4.28 8.68 22.67
CA TRP A 173 -3.06 7.91 22.89
C TRP A 173 -2.00 8.27 21.83
N ASP A 174 -2.35 8.41 20.55
CA ASP A 174 -1.44 8.80 19.47
C ASP A 174 -0.82 10.18 19.71
N VAL A 175 -1.62 11.14 20.18
CA VAL A 175 -1.14 12.48 20.59
C VAL A 175 -0.09 12.37 21.70
N LEU A 176 -0.42 11.62 22.77
CA LEU A 176 0.50 11.44 23.90
C LEU A 176 1.77 10.68 23.48
N ALA A 177 1.65 9.68 22.61
CA ALA A 177 2.79 8.94 22.09
C ALA A 177 3.70 9.82 21.22
N GLY A 178 3.15 10.69 20.38
CA GLY A 178 3.89 11.67 19.59
C GLY A 178 4.67 12.65 20.50
N LEU A 179 4.02 13.19 21.51
CA LEU A 179 4.64 14.09 22.49
C LEU A 179 5.74 13.38 23.31
N ALA A 180 5.50 12.12 23.71
CA ALA A 180 6.50 11.31 24.42
C ALA A 180 7.70 10.95 23.53
N ALA A 181 7.52 10.86 22.21
CA ALA A 181 8.59 10.69 21.24
C ALA A 181 9.41 11.96 20.98
N GLY A 182 9.05 13.10 21.62
CA GLY A 182 9.77 14.36 21.56
C GLY A 182 9.27 15.34 20.49
N PHE A 183 8.13 15.08 19.84
CA PHE A 183 7.52 16.07 18.96
C PHE A 183 6.92 17.22 19.77
N SER A 184 7.03 18.44 19.23
CA SER A 184 6.36 19.60 19.82
C SER A 184 4.84 19.55 19.66
N PRO A 185 4.06 20.25 20.52
CA PRO A 185 2.62 20.35 20.35
C PRO A 185 2.21 20.86 18.96
N GLU A 186 3.00 21.76 18.36
CA GLU A 186 2.77 22.32 17.03
C GLU A 186 3.01 21.27 15.91
N GLU A 187 4.01 20.41 16.07
CA GLU A 187 4.28 19.31 15.14
C GLU A 187 3.18 18.25 15.21
N VAL A 188 2.74 17.88 16.43
CA VAL A 188 1.61 16.96 16.62
C VAL A 188 0.31 17.57 16.07
N TRP A 189 0.09 18.87 16.29
CA TRP A 189 -1.04 19.59 15.73
C TRP A 189 -1.02 19.57 14.19
N ALA A 190 0.14 19.81 13.58
CA ALA A 190 0.30 19.77 12.13
C ALA A 190 0.10 18.35 11.55
N ASP A 191 0.46 17.31 12.30
CA ASP A 191 0.26 15.92 11.92
C ASP A 191 -1.23 15.50 11.98
N LEU A 192 -1.97 16.02 12.94
CA LEU A 192 -3.43 15.88 13.02
C LEU A 192 -4.17 16.69 11.93
N GLY A 193 -3.58 17.73 11.43
CA GLY A 193 -3.88 18.64 10.34
C GLY A 193 -5.30 18.65 9.79
N ALA A 194 -5.59 17.78 8.82
CA ALA A 194 -6.89 17.72 8.15
C ALA A 194 -8.05 17.17 9.03
N GLN A 195 -7.75 16.61 10.19
CA GLN A 195 -8.78 16.08 11.12
C GLN A 195 -9.25 17.12 12.14
N ILE A 196 -8.50 18.22 12.30
CA ILE A 196 -8.84 19.26 13.26
C ILE A 196 -9.86 20.21 12.66
N LEU A 197 -10.94 20.45 13.41
CA LEU A 197 -11.95 21.40 13.04
C LEU A 197 -11.52 22.81 13.42
N SER A 198 -11.72 23.77 12.51
CA SER A 198 -11.44 25.19 12.76
C SER A 198 -12.51 25.88 13.62
N GLU A 199 -13.66 25.23 13.82
CA GLU A 199 -14.77 25.72 14.65
C GLU A 199 -14.84 24.95 15.98
N PRO A 200 -15.32 25.56 17.07
CA PRO A 200 -15.52 24.87 18.34
C PRO A 200 -16.44 23.66 18.18
N VAL A 201 -16.03 22.53 18.72
CA VAL A 201 -16.78 21.28 18.70
C VAL A 201 -17.74 21.22 19.88
N ASP A 202 -19.01 20.93 19.62
CA ASP A 202 -19.94 20.54 20.68
C ASP A 202 -19.67 19.08 21.07
N THR A 203 -19.04 18.87 22.22
CA THR A 203 -18.67 17.54 22.74
C THR A 203 -19.83 16.74 23.28
N GLU A 204 -21.03 17.35 23.44
CA GLU A 204 -22.25 16.68 23.86
C GLU A 204 -23.05 16.12 22.68
N ASP A 205 -22.81 16.63 21.47
CA ASP A 205 -23.49 16.19 20.24
C ASP A 205 -22.78 14.97 19.61
N ILE A 206 -23.02 13.80 20.22
CA ILE A 206 -22.49 12.52 19.73
C ILE A 206 -23.07 12.16 18.34
N ASP A 207 -24.32 12.55 18.05
CA ASP A 207 -24.97 12.21 16.79
C ASP A 207 -24.31 12.95 15.61
N ALA A 208 -24.00 14.23 15.77
CA ALA A 208 -23.18 14.95 14.80
C ALA A 208 -21.74 14.42 14.73
N ALA A 209 -21.18 13.98 15.85
CA ALA A 209 -19.84 13.40 15.90
C ALA A 209 -19.76 12.07 15.14
N ILE A 210 -20.79 11.22 15.19
CA ILE A 210 -20.88 9.98 14.39
C ILE A 210 -20.79 10.32 12.89
N LEU A 211 -21.54 11.31 12.43
CA LEU A 211 -21.54 11.73 11.03
C LEU A 211 -20.18 12.31 10.58
N ARG A 212 -19.42 12.90 11.50
CA ARG A 212 -18.05 13.40 11.24
C ARG A 212 -16.99 12.30 11.30
N SER A 213 -17.27 11.19 11.97
CA SER A 213 -16.30 10.07 12.16
C SER A 213 -16.22 9.15 10.95
N SER A 214 -16.12 9.71 9.74
CA SER A 214 -16.03 8.94 8.50
C SER A 214 -14.76 8.08 8.40
N ASP A 215 -13.75 8.37 9.19
CA ASP A 215 -12.53 7.57 9.37
C ASP A 215 -12.77 6.31 10.24
N ARG A 216 -13.77 6.33 11.10
CA ARG A 216 -14.11 5.28 12.05
C ARG A 216 -15.45 4.58 11.76
N VAL A 217 -16.41 5.28 11.21
CA VAL A 217 -17.79 4.83 11.04
C VAL A 217 -18.17 4.80 9.56
N VAL A 218 -18.80 3.71 9.12
CA VAL A 218 -19.38 3.56 7.78
C VAL A 218 -20.87 3.85 7.90
N LEU A 219 -21.35 4.88 7.18
CA LEU A 219 -22.79 5.16 7.07
C LEU A 219 -23.39 4.29 5.97
N VAL A 220 -24.51 3.65 6.27
CA VAL A 220 -25.21 2.74 5.33
C VAL A 220 -26.60 3.34 5.08
N SER A 221 -26.91 3.60 3.81
CA SER A 221 -28.11 4.32 3.40
C SER A 221 -29.32 3.42 3.13
N GLY A 222 -29.16 2.09 3.31
CA GLY A 222 -30.25 1.13 3.11
C GLY A 222 -29.80 -0.32 3.24
N PRO A 223 -30.76 -1.28 3.19
CA PRO A 223 -30.46 -2.70 3.38
C PRO A 223 -29.59 -3.28 2.27
N ASP A 224 -29.79 -2.84 1.02
CA ASP A 224 -28.99 -3.31 -0.10
C ASP A 224 -27.51 -2.95 0.12
N GLU A 225 -27.22 -1.71 0.56
CA GLU A 225 -25.85 -1.28 0.88
C GLU A 225 -25.30 -1.98 2.14
N LEU A 226 -26.15 -2.28 3.13
CA LEU A 226 -25.80 -3.06 4.31
C LEU A 226 -25.48 -4.51 3.95
N MET A 227 -26.32 -5.12 3.13
CA MET A 227 -26.12 -6.48 2.63
C MET A 227 -24.91 -6.56 1.71
N ASP A 228 -24.63 -5.54 0.93
CA ASP A 228 -23.40 -5.41 0.18
C ASP A 228 -22.18 -5.35 1.12
N VAL A 229 -22.25 -4.60 2.20
CA VAL A 229 -21.17 -4.56 3.22
C VAL A 229 -20.97 -5.91 3.92
N PHE A 230 -22.03 -6.68 4.15
CA PHE A 230 -21.97 -7.98 4.82
C PHE A 230 -21.87 -9.18 3.87
N ALA A 231 -22.51 -9.16 2.70
CA ALA A 231 -22.57 -10.30 1.78
C ALA A 231 -21.30 -10.50 0.94
N TYR A 232 -20.46 -9.46 0.86
CA TYR A 232 -19.25 -9.58 0.09
C TYR A 232 -18.14 -10.23 0.90
N PRO A 233 -17.59 -11.35 0.39
CA PRO A 233 -16.38 -11.93 0.93
C PRO A 233 -15.28 -10.87 0.99
N PHE A 234 -14.31 -11.09 1.83
CA PHE A 234 -13.08 -10.32 2.00
C PHE A 234 -12.46 -9.70 0.70
N ALA A 235 -12.79 -10.25 -0.49
CA ALA A 235 -12.39 -9.73 -1.79
C ALA A 235 -12.88 -8.30 -2.05
N THR A 236 -14.06 -7.92 -1.58
CA THR A 236 -14.64 -6.58 -1.82
C THR A 236 -14.00 -5.51 -0.95
N TRP A 237 -13.43 -5.89 0.20
CA TRP A 237 -12.61 -4.97 0.97
C TRP A 237 -11.36 -4.51 0.21
N ARG A 238 -10.92 -5.26 -0.80
CA ARG A 238 -9.84 -4.85 -1.69
C ARG A 238 -10.19 -3.65 -2.56
N VAL A 239 -11.47 -3.38 -2.76
CA VAL A 239 -11.96 -2.26 -3.59
C VAL A 239 -12.80 -1.25 -2.79
N TYR A 240 -12.88 -1.38 -1.46
CA TYR A 240 -13.60 -0.42 -0.63
C TYR A 240 -12.90 0.94 -0.61
N LEU A 241 -13.65 1.98 -0.96
CA LEU A 241 -13.15 3.36 -1.01
C LEU A 241 -13.40 4.08 0.32
N HIS A 242 -12.34 4.36 1.05
CA HIS A 242 -12.43 5.14 2.27
C HIS A 242 -12.90 6.59 1.98
N PRO A 243 -13.68 7.24 2.85
CA PRO A 243 -14.15 8.61 2.63
C PRO A 243 -13.05 9.62 2.31
N THR A 244 -11.88 9.54 2.96
CA THR A 244 -10.74 10.43 2.65
C THR A 244 -10.18 10.19 1.25
N GLN A 245 -10.32 9.00 0.70
CA GLN A 245 -9.93 8.66 -0.66
C GLN A 245 -10.99 9.16 -1.68
N ARG A 246 -12.25 9.24 -1.27
CA ARG A 246 -13.36 9.70 -2.13
C ARG A 246 -13.14 11.13 -2.64
N THR A 247 -12.57 12.01 -1.82
CA THR A 247 -12.24 13.39 -2.24
C THR A 247 -11.25 13.40 -3.41
N VAL A 248 -10.30 12.46 -3.45
CA VAL A 248 -9.33 12.32 -4.54
C VAL A 248 -9.98 11.71 -5.78
N VAL A 249 -10.89 10.74 -5.59
CA VAL A 249 -11.64 10.09 -6.68
C VAL A 249 -12.58 11.08 -7.37
N ASP A 250 -13.32 11.89 -6.61
CA ASP A 250 -14.36 12.78 -7.14
C ASP A 250 -13.82 14.13 -7.64
N ALA A 251 -12.59 14.49 -7.28
CA ALA A 251 -11.95 15.74 -7.65
C ALA A 251 -11.95 15.97 -9.17
N ASN A 252 -12.08 17.21 -9.58
CA ASN A 252 -11.97 17.63 -10.97
C ASN A 252 -10.64 18.38 -11.18
N TYR A 253 -9.68 17.74 -11.80
CA TYR A 253 -8.34 18.29 -12.01
C TYR A 253 -8.24 19.01 -13.36
N LYS A 254 -7.55 20.15 -13.38
CA LYS A 254 -7.33 20.94 -14.63
C LYS A 254 -6.30 20.32 -15.59
N GLY A 255 -5.80 19.13 -15.32
CA GLY A 255 -4.78 18.40 -16.09
C GLY A 255 -4.33 17.16 -15.34
N PRO A 256 -3.10 16.68 -15.56
CA PRO A 256 -2.56 15.52 -14.86
C PRO A 256 -2.61 15.69 -13.35
N ALA A 257 -2.97 14.63 -12.63
CA ALA A 257 -3.00 14.60 -11.17
C ALA A 257 -2.34 13.33 -10.63
N ARG A 258 -1.88 13.37 -9.38
CA ARG A 258 -1.16 12.27 -8.74
C ARG A 258 -1.71 11.97 -7.35
N VAL A 259 -1.76 10.69 -7.02
CA VAL A 259 -1.92 10.19 -5.66
C VAL A 259 -0.71 9.37 -5.26
N THR A 260 -0.13 9.69 -4.11
CA THR A 260 0.99 8.95 -3.50
C THR A 260 0.55 8.36 -2.16
N GLY A 261 1.38 7.53 -1.59
CA GLY A 261 1.16 6.94 -0.26
C GLY A 261 1.97 5.67 -0.09
N GLY A 262 2.20 5.27 1.15
CA GLY A 262 2.91 4.04 1.48
C GLY A 262 2.20 2.76 1.03
N PRO A 263 2.78 1.58 1.29
CA PRO A 263 2.11 0.31 1.02
C PRO A 263 0.79 0.22 1.78
N GLY A 264 -0.21 -0.44 1.20
CA GLY A 264 -1.50 -0.68 1.86
C GLY A 264 -2.41 0.54 2.06
N THR A 265 -2.08 1.72 1.52
CA THR A 265 -2.89 2.94 1.65
C THR A 265 -4.06 3.02 0.65
N GLY A 266 -4.26 2.02 -0.21
CA GLY A 266 -5.38 1.95 -1.13
C GLY A 266 -5.21 2.74 -2.43
N LYS A 267 -3.98 3.03 -2.88
CA LYS A 267 -3.71 3.73 -4.16
C LYS A 267 -4.40 3.07 -5.35
N THR A 268 -4.29 1.74 -5.46
CA THR A 268 -4.96 0.94 -6.51
C THR A 268 -6.48 1.09 -6.43
N VAL A 269 -7.05 1.07 -5.22
CA VAL A 269 -8.50 1.29 -5.01
C VAL A 269 -8.91 2.66 -5.52
N VAL A 270 -8.16 3.71 -5.15
CA VAL A 270 -8.40 5.08 -5.65
C VAL A 270 -8.30 5.13 -7.18
N ALA A 271 -7.32 4.44 -7.78
CA ALA A 271 -7.16 4.40 -9.23
C ALA A 271 -8.36 3.75 -9.93
N LEU A 272 -8.83 2.59 -9.43
CA LEU A 272 -9.99 1.88 -9.99
C LEU A 272 -11.28 2.68 -9.86
N HIS A 273 -11.57 3.22 -8.68
CA HIS A 273 -12.73 4.09 -8.47
C HIS A 273 -12.67 5.36 -9.31
N ARG A 274 -11.47 5.94 -9.47
CA ARG A 274 -11.25 7.09 -10.34
C ARG A 274 -11.59 6.78 -11.79
N ALA A 275 -11.14 5.62 -12.30
CA ALA A 275 -11.44 5.17 -13.65
C ALA A 275 -12.96 5.00 -13.87
N ASN A 276 -13.64 4.34 -12.93
CA ASN A 276 -15.09 4.16 -12.95
C ASN A 276 -15.83 5.51 -12.90
N ALA A 277 -15.48 6.40 -11.97
CA ALA A 277 -16.09 7.73 -11.83
C ALA A 277 -15.93 8.58 -13.11
N ILE A 278 -14.76 8.55 -13.75
CA ILE A 278 -14.53 9.26 -15.02
C ILE A 278 -15.32 8.62 -16.15
N ALA A 279 -15.36 7.30 -16.26
CA ALA A 279 -16.10 6.60 -17.29
C ALA A 279 -17.64 6.86 -17.19
N LYS A 280 -18.17 6.94 -15.96
CA LYS A 280 -19.58 7.29 -15.71
C LYS A 280 -19.94 8.71 -16.22
N ARG A 281 -18.98 9.64 -16.29
CA ARG A 281 -19.17 10.98 -16.86
C ARG A 281 -19.39 10.97 -18.39
N GLY A 282 -19.03 9.89 -19.06
CA GLY A 282 -19.35 9.68 -20.47
C GLY A 282 -18.45 10.39 -21.48
N GLU A 283 -17.33 10.95 -21.09
CA GLU A 283 -16.46 11.82 -21.93
C GLU A 283 -15.44 11.05 -22.83
N GLY A 284 -15.65 9.79 -23.14
CA GLY A 284 -14.79 8.99 -24.05
C GLY A 284 -14.14 7.79 -23.36
N LYS A 285 -13.11 7.23 -24.01
CA LYS A 285 -12.43 6.02 -23.52
C LYS A 285 -11.44 6.34 -22.41
N VAL A 286 -11.46 5.51 -21.37
CA VAL A 286 -10.53 5.51 -20.25
C VAL A 286 -9.58 4.31 -20.39
N LEU A 287 -8.27 4.54 -20.35
CA LEU A 287 -7.28 3.47 -20.20
C LEU A 287 -6.92 3.36 -18.72
N VAL A 288 -7.04 2.16 -18.17
CA VAL A 288 -6.42 1.78 -16.88
C VAL A 288 -5.18 0.97 -17.21
N THR A 289 -4.03 1.41 -16.75
CA THR A 289 -2.76 0.80 -17.16
C THR A 289 -1.78 0.64 -16.00
N THR A 290 -0.87 -0.31 -16.16
CA THR A 290 0.21 -0.60 -15.23
C THR A 290 1.41 -1.19 -15.97
N PHE A 291 2.49 -1.48 -15.23
CA PHE A 291 3.76 -1.92 -15.77
C PHE A 291 3.75 -3.36 -16.34
N THR A 292 3.02 -4.32 -15.72
CA THR A 292 3.04 -5.74 -16.12
C THR A 292 1.67 -6.29 -16.51
N SER A 293 1.66 -7.41 -17.26
CA SER A 293 0.42 -8.14 -17.61
C SER A 293 -0.32 -8.68 -16.38
N THR A 294 0.41 -9.28 -15.44
CA THR A 294 -0.18 -9.83 -14.20
C THR A 294 -0.88 -8.75 -13.37
N LEU A 295 -0.26 -7.57 -13.24
CA LEU A 295 -0.91 -6.45 -12.56
C LEU A 295 -2.14 -5.94 -13.32
N SER A 296 -2.12 -5.96 -14.66
CA SER A 296 -3.30 -5.56 -15.45
C SER A 296 -4.45 -6.55 -15.29
N GLU A 297 -4.20 -7.84 -15.13
CA GLU A 297 -5.21 -8.86 -14.81
C GLU A 297 -5.83 -8.60 -13.43
N THR A 298 -5.01 -8.30 -12.42
CA THR A 298 -5.48 -7.91 -11.08
C THR A 298 -6.35 -6.64 -11.12
N LEU A 299 -5.95 -5.63 -11.92
CA LEU A 299 -6.74 -4.41 -12.10
C LEU A 299 -8.07 -4.71 -12.80
N GLN A 300 -8.08 -5.60 -13.79
CA GLN A 300 -9.32 -6.02 -14.46
C GLN A 300 -10.29 -6.69 -13.47
N THR A 301 -9.82 -7.68 -12.70
CA THR A 301 -10.63 -8.33 -11.66
C THR A 301 -11.18 -7.32 -10.64
N GLY A 302 -10.35 -6.36 -10.21
CA GLY A 302 -10.80 -5.30 -9.29
C GLY A 302 -11.83 -4.36 -9.93
N LEU A 303 -11.71 -4.07 -11.20
CA LEU A 303 -12.65 -3.24 -11.94
C LEU A 303 -14.00 -3.96 -12.15
N ASP A 304 -13.98 -5.25 -12.48
CA ASP A 304 -15.17 -6.07 -12.67
C ASP A 304 -16.06 -6.12 -11.41
N MET A 305 -15.44 -5.95 -10.23
CA MET A 305 -16.16 -5.83 -8.95
C MET A 305 -16.80 -4.45 -8.71
N LEU A 306 -16.42 -3.43 -9.49
CA LEU A 306 -16.83 -2.03 -9.26
C LEU A 306 -17.79 -1.49 -10.31
N VAL A 307 -17.80 -2.09 -11.50
CA VAL A 307 -18.56 -1.58 -12.63
C VAL A 307 -19.93 -2.26 -12.66
N ASP A 308 -20.97 -1.45 -12.57
CA ASP A 308 -22.34 -1.88 -12.74
C ASP A 308 -22.66 -2.16 -14.21
N ASP A 309 -23.70 -2.95 -14.51
CA ASP A 309 -24.19 -3.29 -15.88
C ASP A 309 -24.79 -2.09 -16.65
N ASP A 310 -24.33 -0.87 -16.39
CA ASP A 310 -24.84 0.40 -16.96
C ASP A 310 -24.17 0.80 -18.29
N GLY A 311 -23.36 -0.09 -18.87
CA GLY A 311 -22.59 0.17 -20.10
C GLY A 311 -21.30 0.96 -19.90
N THR A 312 -20.92 1.27 -18.65
CA THR A 312 -19.67 1.94 -18.29
C THR A 312 -18.46 1.08 -18.62
N GLU A 313 -18.57 -0.24 -18.47
CA GLU A 313 -17.52 -1.21 -18.79
C GLU A 313 -16.97 -1.03 -20.21
N SER A 314 -17.82 -0.82 -21.20
CA SER A 314 -17.42 -0.65 -22.59
C SER A 314 -16.52 0.58 -22.85
N ARG A 315 -16.46 1.52 -21.91
CA ARG A 315 -15.64 2.74 -21.97
C ARG A 315 -14.30 2.58 -21.31
N ILE A 316 -14.10 1.56 -20.46
CA ILE A 316 -12.85 1.32 -19.74
C ILE A 316 -12.09 0.20 -20.42
N GLU A 317 -10.83 0.45 -20.71
CA GLU A 317 -9.90 -0.54 -21.23
C GLU A 317 -8.79 -0.76 -20.20
N VAL A 318 -8.61 -2.00 -19.73
CA VAL A 318 -7.48 -2.37 -18.88
C VAL A 318 -6.41 -3.03 -19.73
N SER A 319 -5.19 -2.47 -19.71
CA SER A 319 -4.09 -3.01 -20.52
C SER A 319 -2.73 -2.55 -19.98
N HIS A 320 -1.73 -3.42 -19.98
CA HIS A 320 -0.36 -2.96 -19.68
C HIS A 320 0.23 -2.11 -20.82
N VAL A 321 1.16 -1.23 -20.47
CA VAL A 321 1.67 -0.18 -21.37
C VAL A 321 2.22 -0.74 -22.68
N ASP A 322 2.99 -1.82 -22.65
CA ASP A 322 3.61 -2.39 -23.85
C ASP A 322 2.59 -2.99 -24.82
N ARG A 323 1.46 -3.50 -24.31
CA ARG A 323 0.36 -3.97 -25.17
C ARG A 323 -0.27 -2.81 -25.96
N VAL A 324 -0.37 -1.64 -25.35
CA VAL A 324 -0.82 -0.41 -26.03
C VAL A 324 0.16 -0.05 -27.13
N ALA A 325 1.48 -0.06 -26.84
CA ALA A 325 2.53 0.22 -27.83
C ALA A 325 2.44 -0.74 -29.02
N HIS A 326 2.38 -2.04 -28.76
CA HIS A 326 2.28 -3.05 -29.82
C HIS A 326 1.02 -2.91 -30.67
N ARG A 327 -0.12 -2.55 -30.08
CA ARG A 327 -1.35 -2.32 -30.83
C ARG A 327 -1.25 -1.11 -31.77
N VAL A 328 -0.67 -0.01 -31.29
CA VAL A 328 -0.46 1.18 -32.11
C VAL A 328 0.51 0.87 -33.25
N PHE A 329 1.61 0.21 -32.97
CA PHE A 329 2.60 -0.21 -33.96
C PHE A 329 1.98 -1.10 -35.06
N ARG A 330 1.24 -2.14 -34.64
CA ARG A 330 0.63 -3.12 -35.57
C ARG A 330 -0.34 -2.51 -36.57
N LYS A 331 -1.02 -1.44 -36.21
CA LYS A 331 -1.94 -0.75 -37.12
C LYS A 331 -1.24 -0.16 -38.34
N THR A 332 0.04 0.19 -38.21
CA THR A 332 0.81 0.83 -39.28
C THR A 332 1.79 -0.13 -39.95
N HIS A 333 2.47 -0.98 -39.15
CA HIS A 333 3.59 -1.81 -39.64
C HIS A 333 3.26 -3.30 -39.70
N GLY A 334 2.08 -3.73 -39.23
CA GLY A 334 1.79 -5.16 -39.07
C GLY A 334 2.46 -5.78 -37.84
N ALA A 335 2.50 -7.11 -37.80
CA ALA A 335 3.11 -7.83 -36.67
C ALA A 335 4.65 -7.63 -36.66
N PRO A 336 5.25 -7.15 -35.54
CA PRO A 336 6.70 -6.99 -35.48
C PRO A 336 7.43 -8.33 -35.41
N HIS A 337 8.57 -8.41 -36.07
CA HIS A 337 9.53 -9.49 -35.83
C HIS A 337 10.39 -9.10 -34.61
N MET A 338 10.16 -9.76 -33.49
CA MET A 338 10.83 -9.42 -32.22
C MET A 338 12.23 -10.00 -32.15
N LEU A 339 13.20 -9.19 -31.74
CA LEU A 339 14.52 -9.67 -31.34
C LEU A 339 14.43 -10.33 -29.96
N GLY A 340 14.89 -11.57 -29.88
CA GLY A 340 14.94 -12.31 -28.61
C GLY A 340 15.99 -11.73 -27.66
N PHE A 341 15.82 -11.97 -26.35
CA PHE A 341 16.75 -11.45 -25.33
C PHE A 341 18.19 -11.96 -25.52
N GLU A 342 18.36 -13.25 -25.81
CA GLU A 342 19.70 -13.82 -26.04
C GLU A 342 20.30 -13.33 -27.35
N ASP A 343 19.48 -13.11 -28.38
CA ASP A 343 19.94 -12.56 -29.67
C ASP A 343 20.35 -11.09 -29.52
N GLU A 344 19.62 -10.29 -28.74
CA GLU A 344 20.01 -8.92 -28.41
C GLU A 344 21.35 -8.88 -27.69
N LYS A 345 21.52 -9.73 -26.69
CA LYS A 345 22.77 -9.84 -25.94
C LYS A 345 23.95 -10.27 -26.83
N ALA A 346 23.70 -11.24 -27.71
CA ALA A 346 24.71 -11.71 -28.67
C ALA A 346 25.09 -10.61 -29.68
N LEU A 347 24.12 -9.83 -30.13
CA LEU A 347 24.35 -8.71 -31.04
C LEU A 347 25.23 -7.63 -30.38
N TRP A 348 24.93 -7.24 -29.12
CA TRP A 348 25.76 -6.30 -28.36
C TRP A 348 27.20 -6.84 -28.14
N ALA A 349 27.34 -8.14 -27.83
CA ALA A 349 28.65 -8.77 -27.66
C ALA A 349 29.47 -8.76 -28.96
N GLY A 350 28.86 -9.17 -30.06
CA GLY A 350 29.50 -9.17 -31.38
C GLY A 350 29.99 -7.77 -31.80
N LEU A 351 29.18 -6.73 -31.63
CA LEU A 351 29.55 -5.37 -31.92
C LEU A 351 30.66 -4.83 -31.01
N SER A 352 30.65 -5.21 -29.73
CA SER A 352 31.72 -4.83 -28.79
C SER A 352 33.07 -5.47 -29.19
N ASP A 353 33.04 -6.74 -29.57
CA ASP A 353 34.24 -7.48 -30.00
C ASP A 353 34.77 -6.96 -31.32
N GLU A 354 33.90 -6.70 -32.32
CA GLU A 354 34.25 -6.18 -33.63
C GLU A 354 34.95 -4.81 -33.55
N LEU A 355 34.47 -3.96 -32.64
CA LEU A 355 35.04 -2.61 -32.43
C LEU A 355 36.17 -2.61 -31.37
N GLY A 356 36.56 -3.76 -30.84
CA GLY A 356 37.63 -3.90 -29.85
C GLY A 356 37.42 -3.12 -28.57
N LEU A 357 36.17 -3.07 -28.08
CA LEU A 357 35.80 -2.28 -26.92
C LEU A 357 36.03 -3.01 -25.61
N THR A 358 36.33 -2.24 -24.57
CA THR A 358 36.41 -2.74 -23.18
C THR A 358 35.09 -2.64 -22.43
N PHE A 359 33.99 -2.27 -23.09
CA PHE A 359 32.67 -2.14 -22.49
C PHE A 359 31.90 -3.46 -22.58
N THR A 360 31.24 -3.83 -21.50
CA THR A 360 30.40 -5.02 -21.49
C THR A 360 29.11 -4.81 -22.31
N PRO A 361 28.53 -5.88 -22.91
CA PRO A 361 27.23 -5.82 -23.57
C PRO A 361 26.14 -5.20 -22.70
N VAL A 362 26.14 -5.51 -21.40
CA VAL A 362 25.20 -4.94 -20.43
C VAL A 362 25.38 -3.42 -20.32
N PHE A 363 26.60 -2.92 -20.20
CA PHE A 363 26.87 -1.48 -20.15
C PHE A 363 26.36 -0.75 -21.41
N LEU A 364 26.62 -1.31 -22.61
CA LEU A 364 26.21 -0.72 -23.88
C LEU A 364 24.68 -0.69 -24.01
N SER A 365 24.02 -1.77 -23.72
CA SER A 365 22.56 -1.91 -23.72
C SER A 365 21.90 -0.92 -22.75
N GLU A 366 22.42 -0.82 -21.53
CA GLU A 366 21.93 0.15 -20.54
C GLU A 366 22.20 1.61 -20.95
N GLU A 367 23.35 1.91 -21.53
CA GLU A 367 23.66 3.24 -22.04
C GLU A 367 22.71 3.66 -23.18
N TRP A 368 22.38 2.72 -24.06
CA TRP A 368 21.37 2.93 -25.09
C TRP A 368 19.98 3.21 -24.49
N ARG A 369 19.53 2.39 -23.51
CA ARG A 369 18.21 2.56 -22.88
C ARG A 369 18.12 3.83 -22.03
N GLN A 370 19.09 4.04 -21.12
CA GLN A 370 19.01 5.08 -20.09
C GLN A 370 19.49 6.45 -20.56
N VAL A 371 20.31 6.52 -21.60
CA VAL A 371 20.82 7.80 -22.11
C VAL A 371 20.25 8.11 -23.50
N VAL A 372 20.41 7.22 -24.47
CA VAL A 372 20.03 7.51 -25.86
C VAL A 372 18.51 7.52 -26.01
N LEU A 373 17.84 6.45 -25.65
CA LEU A 373 16.38 6.36 -25.75
C LEU A 373 15.69 7.29 -24.75
N ALA A 374 16.12 7.25 -23.49
CA ALA A 374 15.53 8.07 -22.43
C ALA A 374 15.58 9.56 -22.71
N ARG A 375 16.56 10.06 -23.48
CA ARG A 375 16.71 11.48 -23.84
C ARG A 375 16.40 11.79 -25.30
N ARG A 376 15.92 10.79 -26.05
CA ARG A 376 15.64 10.93 -27.51
C ARG A 376 16.84 11.45 -28.32
N ILE A 377 18.04 10.98 -28.00
CA ILE A 377 19.26 11.36 -28.68
C ILE A 377 19.30 10.66 -30.04
N SER A 378 19.43 11.45 -31.11
CA SER A 378 19.45 10.97 -32.49
C SER A 378 20.74 11.28 -33.24
N THR A 379 21.68 12.03 -32.63
CA THR A 379 22.93 12.45 -33.27
C THR A 379 24.13 12.25 -32.35
N ALA A 380 25.31 12.07 -32.96
CA ALA A 380 26.57 11.92 -32.21
C ALA A 380 26.85 13.17 -31.34
N ASP A 381 26.69 14.37 -31.89
CA ASP A 381 26.94 15.62 -31.16
C ASP A 381 26.03 15.74 -29.91
N ALA A 382 24.74 15.37 -30.04
CA ALA A 382 23.81 15.38 -28.93
C ALA A 382 24.21 14.37 -27.86
N TYR A 383 24.71 13.19 -28.24
CA TYR A 383 25.21 12.20 -27.28
C TYR A 383 26.51 12.66 -26.59
N LEU A 384 27.44 13.22 -27.33
CA LEU A 384 28.69 13.75 -26.77
C LEU A 384 28.44 14.87 -25.75
N ALA A 385 27.43 15.71 -26.00
CA ALA A 385 27.02 16.79 -25.10
C ALA A 385 26.10 16.33 -23.94
N ALA A 386 25.53 15.12 -24.02
CA ALA A 386 24.54 14.66 -23.07
C ALA A 386 25.09 14.54 -21.62
N LYS A 387 24.30 15.04 -20.66
CA LYS A 387 24.56 14.78 -19.26
C LYS A 387 24.16 13.34 -18.96
N ARG A 388 25.11 12.51 -18.55
CA ARG A 388 24.90 11.10 -18.19
C ARG A 388 24.54 10.97 -16.69
N THR A 389 23.54 11.73 -16.27
CA THR A 389 23.07 11.72 -14.86
C THR A 389 22.53 10.33 -14.51
N GLY A 390 22.96 9.76 -13.41
CA GLY A 390 22.58 8.40 -13.01
C GLY A 390 23.48 7.30 -13.54
N ARG A 391 24.42 7.64 -14.47
CA ARG A 391 25.45 6.71 -14.96
C ARG A 391 26.76 7.07 -14.28
N GLY A 392 27.25 6.23 -13.42
CA GLY A 392 28.37 6.57 -12.55
C GLY A 392 29.75 6.40 -13.17
N ARG A 393 29.88 5.67 -14.30
CA ARG A 393 31.15 5.59 -15.02
C ARG A 393 31.34 6.83 -15.89
N ALA A 394 32.33 7.64 -15.55
CA ALA A 394 32.71 8.77 -16.39
C ALA A 394 33.31 8.25 -17.73
N LEU A 395 32.85 8.79 -18.83
CA LEU A 395 33.40 8.51 -20.16
C LEU A 395 34.13 9.74 -20.70
N GLY A 396 35.37 9.57 -21.15
CA GLY A 396 36.09 10.58 -21.93
C GLY A 396 35.49 10.73 -23.34
N SER A 397 35.86 11.80 -24.05
CA SER A 397 35.29 12.10 -25.37
C SER A 397 35.50 10.95 -26.37
N VAL A 398 36.67 10.31 -26.37
CA VAL A 398 36.96 9.18 -27.25
C VAL A 398 36.06 7.97 -26.90
N GLN A 399 35.91 7.66 -25.62
CA GLN A 399 35.05 6.58 -25.17
C GLN A 399 33.57 6.86 -25.52
N ARG A 400 33.10 8.09 -25.38
CA ARG A 400 31.75 8.48 -25.79
C ARG A 400 31.55 8.27 -27.29
N ALA A 401 32.53 8.66 -28.13
CA ALA A 401 32.46 8.45 -29.57
C ALA A 401 32.36 6.96 -29.91
N GLN A 402 33.17 6.12 -29.26
CA GLN A 402 33.13 4.67 -29.44
C GLN A 402 31.79 4.05 -29.04
N VAL A 403 31.27 4.42 -27.86
CA VAL A 403 29.96 3.96 -27.38
C VAL A 403 28.83 4.41 -28.29
N TRP A 404 28.87 5.67 -28.78
CA TRP A 404 27.88 6.14 -29.74
C TRP A 404 27.92 5.35 -31.04
N GLN A 405 29.12 5.09 -31.57
CA GLN A 405 29.28 4.31 -32.81
C GLN A 405 28.67 2.91 -32.62
N THR A 406 28.95 2.23 -31.50
CA THR A 406 28.38 0.91 -31.20
C THR A 406 26.87 0.94 -31.13
N ILE A 407 26.29 1.96 -30.48
CA ILE A 407 24.82 2.13 -30.39
C ILE A 407 24.23 2.37 -31.78
N TRP A 408 24.89 3.18 -32.61
CA TRP A 408 24.46 3.45 -33.97
C TRP A 408 24.50 2.17 -34.83
N GLU A 409 25.59 1.40 -34.78
CA GLU A 409 25.72 0.11 -35.47
C GLU A 409 24.62 -0.88 -35.00
N PHE A 410 24.33 -0.91 -33.72
CA PHE A 410 23.25 -1.73 -33.19
C PHE A 410 21.89 -1.33 -33.80
N GLU A 411 21.53 -0.06 -33.83
CA GLU A 411 20.29 0.41 -34.46
C GLU A 411 20.24 0.14 -35.96
N GLN A 412 21.39 0.26 -36.68
CA GLN A 412 21.50 -0.12 -38.09
C GLN A 412 21.29 -1.64 -38.29
N ALA A 413 21.86 -2.46 -37.39
CA ALA A 413 21.68 -3.92 -37.44
C ALA A 413 20.21 -4.33 -37.24
N LEU A 414 19.49 -3.70 -36.28
CA LEU A 414 18.04 -3.91 -36.10
C LEU A 414 17.29 -3.59 -37.40
N THR A 415 17.57 -2.45 -37.99
CA THR A 415 16.93 -1.99 -39.24
C THR A 415 17.22 -2.95 -40.40
N LYS A 416 18.48 -3.35 -40.59
CA LYS A 416 18.90 -4.25 -41.65
C LYS A 416 18.30 -5.65 -41.55
N GLN A 417 18.12 -6.14 -40.33
CA GLN A 417 17.51 -7.45 -40.03
C GLN A 417 15.97 -7.38 -40.02
N GLY A 418 15.39 -6.18 -40.04
CA GLY A 418 13.92 -6.01 -39.91
C GLY A 418 13.36 -6.45 -38.58
N VAL A 419 14.18 -6.41 -37.53
CA VAL A 419 13.79 -6.84 -36.16
C VAL A 419 13.58 -5.65 -35.25
N TRP A 420 12.76 -5.86 -34.20
CA TRP A 420 12.36 -4.83 -33.26
C TRP A 420 12.57 -5.30 -31.82
N THR A 421 13.00 -4.40 -30.95
CA THR A 421 12.96 -4.59 -29.51
C THR A 421 11.69 -3.94 -28.92
N HIS A 422 11.36 -4.23 -27.67
CA HIS A 422 10.24 -3.57 -27.01
C HIS A 422 10.43 -2.04 -26.96
N GLU A 423 11.65 -1.58 -26.76
CA GLU A 423 12.02 -0.15 -26.73
C GLU A 423 11.79 0.53 -28.06
N THR A 424 12.24 -0.09 -29.16
CA THR A 424 12.06 0.49 -30.50
C THR A 424 10.60 0.51 -30.94
N ILE A 425 9.81 -0.50 -30.55
CA ILE A 425 8.35 -0.50 -30.74
C ILE A 425 7.70 0.65 -29.96
N ARG A 426 8.07 0.86 -28.68
CA ARG A 426 7.54 1.98 -27.89
C ARG A 426 7.91 3.33 -28.50
N ARG A 427 9.16 3.49 -28.95
CA ARG A 427 9.63 4.70 -29.64
C ARG A 427 8.82 4.99 -30.89
N GLU A 428 8.61 4.01 -31.74
CA GLU A 428 7.83 4.16 -32.96
C GLU A 428 6.33 4.38 -32.69
N ALA A 429 5.74 3.65 -31.75
CA ALA A 429 4.36 3.87 -31.34
C ALA A 429 4.14 5.29 -30.78
N THR A 430 5.09 5.80 -30.02
CA THR A 430 5.06 7.19 -29.51
C THR A 430 5.07 8.17 -30.66
N ARG A 431 5.98 8.00 -31.63
CA ARG A 431 6.05 8.85 -32.83
C ARG A 431 4.74 8.86 -33.62
N LEU A 432 4.14 7.67 -33.84
CA LEU A 432 2.86 7.55 -34.53
C LEU A 432 1.74 8.27 -33.79
N LEU A 433 1.70 8.16 -32.47
CA LEU A 433 0.73 8.86 -31.63
C LEU A 433 0.95 10.37 -31.61
N GLU A 434 2.19 10.85 -31.59
CA GLU A 434 2.50 12.28 -31.59
C GLU A 434 1.97 12.97 -32.87
N VAL A 435 2.11 12.34 -34.04
CA VAL A 435 1.63 12.90 -35.31
C VAL A 435 0.12 12.65 -35.54
N SER A 436 -0.51 11.78 -34.78
CA SER A 436 -1.94 11.50 -34.93
C SER A 436 -2.82 12.63 -34.35
N ALA A 437 -3.74 13.13 -35.17
CA ALA A 437 -4.73 14.11 -34.73
C ALA A 437 -5.75 13.51 -33.73
N GLN A 438 -6.03 12.20 -33.85
CA GLN A 438 -6.95 11.53 -32.95
C GLN A 438 -6.17 10.68 -31.94
N LYS A 439 -6.37 10.95 -30.67
CA LYS A 439 -5.78 10.15 -29.57
C LYS A 439 -6.70 8.98 -29.24
N PRO A 440 -6.13 7.78 -28.93
CA PRO A 440 -6.94 6.58 -28.65
C PRO A 440 -7.73 6.68 -27.35
N PHE A 441 -7.29 7.52 -26.41
CA PHE A 441 -7.92 7.66 -25.09
C PHE A 441 -8.22 9.12 -24.78
N ARG A 442 -9.27 9.32 -23.98
CA ARG A 442 -9.60 10.62 -23.43
C ARG A 442 -9.00 10.81 -22.03
N HIS A 443 -8.89 9.71 -21.29
CA HIS A 443 -8.32 9.68 -19.95
C HIS A 443 -7.41 8.45 -19.79
N ILE A 444 -6.38 8.59 -18.99
CA ILE A 444 -5.47 7.49 -18.61
C ILE A 444 -5.33 7.48 -17.09
N VAL A 445 -5.56 6.32 -16.48
CA VAL A 445 -5.32 6.05 -15.06
C VAL A 445 -4.18 5.04 -14.98
N ILE A 446 -3.12 5.41 -14.26
CA ILE A 446 -1.88 4.65 -14.17
C ILE A 446 -1.70 4.17 -12.73
N ASP A 447 -1.58 2.86 -12.53
CA ASP A 447 -1.22 2.27 -11.25
C ASP A 447 0.22 1.75 -11.26
N GLU A 448 0.85 1.68 -10.08
CA GLU A 448 2.28 1.33 -9.90
C GLU A 448 3.22 2.18 -10.80
N ALA A 449 2.91 3.45 -10.91
CA ALA A 449 3.51 4.39 -11.83
C ALA A 449 5.04 4.58 -11.66
N GLN A 450 5.58 4.31 -10.46
CA GLN A 450 7.01 4.41 -10.17
C GLN A 450 7.88 3.43 -10.94
N ASP A 451 7.30 2.41 -11.56
CA ASP A 451 8.03 1.39 -12.31
C ASP A 451 8.11 1.68 -13.82
N LEU A 452 7.39 2.69 -14.30
CA LEU A 452 7.37 3.02 -15.71
C LEU A 452 8.67 3.70 -16.14
N SER A 453 9.20 3.25 -17.28
CA SER A 453 10.38 3.87 -17.93
C SER A 453 10.04 5.21 -18.62
N PRO A 454 11.04 6.05 -18.91
CA PRO A 454 10.81 7.34 -19.58
C PRO A 454 10.08 7.23 -20.93
N ASP A 455 10.34 6.19 -21.71
CA ASP A 455 9.68 5.93 -22.99
C ASP A 455 8.24 5.44 -22.81
N GLN A 456 7.93 4.67 -21.77
CA GLN A 456 6.56 4.31 -21.42
C GLN A 456 5.76 5.54 -21.01
N TRP A 457 6.31 6.44 -20.23
CA TRP A 457 5.68 7.71 -19.87
C TRP A 457 5.36 8.56 -21.09
N ARG A 458 6.31 8.68 -22.04
CA ARG A 458 6.10 9.43 -23.27
C ARG A 458 5.02 8.81 -24.15
N LEU A 459 4.98 7.48 -24.25
CA LEU A 459 3.94 6.76 -24.95
C LEU A 459 2.56 7.10 -24.38
N LEU A 460 2.41 7.03 -23.06
CA LEU A 460 1.15 7.35 -22.39
C LEU A 460 0.78 8.83 -22.56
N ARG A 461 1.73 9.75 -22.45
CA ARG A 461 1.48 11.17 -22.72
C ARG A 461 1.01 11.40 -24.16
N ALA A 462 1.62 10.73 -25.14
CA ALA A 462 1.25 10.84 -26.55
C ALA A 462 -0.12 10.18 -26.87
N ALA A 463 -0.58 9.23 -26.05
CA ALA A 463 -1.83 8.49 -26.26
C ALA A 463 -3.09 9.25 -25.81
N VAL A 464 -2.96 10.40 -25.13
CA VAL A 464 -4.05 11.22 -24.65
C VAL A 464 -3.80 12.71 -24.96
N ALA A 465 -4.83 13.48 -25.29
CA ALA A 465 -4.71 14.92 -25.48
C ALA A 465 -4.62 15.64 -24.13
N GLU A 466 -3.92 16.77 -24.08
CA GLU A 466 -3.91 17.63 -22.89
C GLU A 466 -5.30 18.20 -22.63
N ALA A 467 -5.83 17.90 -21.46
CA ALA A 467 -7.18 18.27 -21.06
C ALA A 467 -7.41 18.10 -19.56
N PRO A 468 -8.50 18.61 -18.99
CA PRO A 468 -8.89 18.28 -17.64
C PRO A 468 -9.02 16.76 -17.44
N ASN A 469 -8.46 16.25 -16.32
CA ASN A 469 -8.47 14.84 -15.94
C ASN A 469 -7.83 13.88 -16.96
N ASP A 470 -6.91 14.37 -17.80
CA ASP A 470 -6.31 13.57 -18.88
C ASP A 470 -5.47 12.41 -18.36
N ILE A 471 -4.63 12.62 -17.34
CA ILE A 471 -3.80 11.56 -16.72
C ILE A 471 -3.99 11.58 -15.20
N PHE A 472 -4.27 10.43 -14.62
CA PHE A 472 -4.26 10.21 -13.18
C PHE A 472 -3.20 9.18 -12.82
N ILE A 473 -2.32 9.51 -11.89
CA ILE A 473 -1.12 8.76 -11.54
C ILE A 473 -1.24 8.24 -10.12
N ALA A 474 -1.23 6.94 -9.91
CA ALA A 474 -1.12 6.30 -8.61
C ALA A 474 0.23 5.58 -8.50
N GLY A 475 0.98 5.85 -7.42
CA GLY A 475 2.29 5.25 -7.26
C GLY A 475 2.93 5.51 -5.90
N ASP A 476 3.99 4.73 -5.62
CA ASP A 476 4.78 4.81 -4.39
C ASP A 476 6.27 4.67 -4.73
N THR A 477 7.01 5.75 -4.63
CA THR A 477 8.44 5.77 -4.98
C THR A 477 9.29 4.88 -4.07
N HIS A 478 8.82 4.61 -2.83
CA HIS A 478 9.46 3.69 -1.89
C HIS A 478 9.31 2.20 -2.30
N GLN A 479 8.39 1.90 -3.23
CA GLN A 479 8.20 0.57 -3.81
C GLN A 479 8.82 0.44 -5.22
N ARG A 480 9.73 1.34 -5.59
CA ARG A 480 10.47 1.23 -6.86
C ARG A 480 11.51 0.10 -6.77
N ILE A 481 11.30 -0.94 -7.53
CA ILE A 481 12.19 -2.12 -7.61
C ILE A 481 12.88 -2.27 -8.97
N TYR A 482 12.63 -1.34 -9.89
CA TYR A 482 13.26 -1.26 -11.20
C TYR A 482 14.04 0.06 -11.33
N ASP A 483 15.06 0.08 -12.18
CA ASP A 483 15.95 1.24 -12.36
C ASP A 483 15.34 2.28 -13.34
N ASN A 484 14.14 2.76 -13.02
CA ASN A 484 13.38 3.72 -13.83
C ASN A 484 13.22 5.04 -13.07
N ARG A 485 14.25 5.87 -13.06
CA ARG A 485 14.17 7.23 -12.48
C ARG A 485 13.71 8.22 -13.54
N VAL A 486 12.57 8.83 -13.34
CA VAL A 486 11.95 9.77 -14.27
C VAL A 486 11.47 11.00 -13.53
N SER A 487 11.82 12.17 -14.00
CA SER A 487 11.09 13.38 -13.65
C SER A 487 9.86 13.50 -14.56
N LEU A 488 8.66 13.54 -13.99
CA LEU A 488 7.41 13.67 -14.74
C LEU A 488 7.39 14.91 -15.63
N ARG A 489 8.04 16.00 -15.18
CA ARG A 489 8.19 17.22 -15.96
C ARG A 489 9.01 17.01 -17.24
N GLU A 490 10.06 16.17 -17.19
CA GLU A 490 10.91 15.88 -18.36
C GLU A 490 10.19 15.07 -19.45
N VAL A 491 9.12 14.36 -19.06
CA VAL A 491 8.28 13.60 -20.00
C VAL A 491 6.96 14.33 -20.35
N GLY A 492 6.87 15.62 -20.05
CA GLY A 492 5.74 16.46 -20.44
C GLY A 492 4.51 16.35 -19.53
N ILE A 493 4.67 15.85 -18.30
CA ILE A 493 3.57 15.69 -17.34
C ILE A 493 3.80 16.65 -16.17
N ASN A 494 2.95 17.67 -16.06
CA ASN A 494 3.01 18.66 -14.98
C ASN A 494 1.89 18.38 -13.97
N ILE A 495 2.25 18.00 -12.74
CA ILE A 495 1.33 17.71 -11.64
C ILE A 495 1.36 18.75 -10.51
N ALA A 496 2.06 19.88 -10.70
CA ALA A 496 2.22 20.90 -9.67
C ALA A 496 0.88 21.34 -9.08
N GLY A 497 0.73 21.28 -7.77
CA GLY A 497 -0.50 21.60 -7.03
C GLY A 497 -1.65 20.60 -7.23
N ARG A 498 -1.40 19.43 -7.83
CA ARG A 498 -2.39 18.36 -8.06
C ARG A 498 -1.87 17.00 -7.60
N SER A 499 -1.09 16.98 -6.55
CA SER A 499 -0.60 15.78 -5.89
C SER A 499 -1.29 15.64 -4.52
N SER A 500 -1.84 14.48 -4.24
CA SER A 500 -2.48 14.13 -2.97
C SER A 500 -1.72 12.97 -2.34
N ARG A 501 -1.63 12.91 -1.01
CA ARG A 501 -0.97 11.85 -0.28
C ARG A 501 -1.95 11.07 0.59
N LEU A 502 -1.87 9.74 0.53
CA LEU A 502 -2.60 8.84 1.40
C LEU A 502 -1.66 8.38 2.52
N ASN A 503 -2.03 8.65 3.76
CA ASN A 503 -1.19 8.37 4.93
C ASN A 503 -1.68 7.15 5.73
N ILE A 504 -2.92 6.71 5.53
CA ILE A 504 -3.50 5.63 6.31
C ILE A 504 -3.33 4.29 5.58
N ASN A 505 -2.64 3.35 6.22
CA ASN A 505 -2.53 1.98 5.77
C ASN A 505 -3.68 1.15 6.36
N TYR A 506 -4.45 0.51 5.49
CA TYR A 506 -5.61 -0.33 5.86
C TYR A 506 -5.33 -1.83 5.76
N ARG A 507 -4.13 -2.21 5.33
CA ARG A 507 -3.79 -3.58 4.95
C ARG A 507 -2.94 -4.29 5.99
N THR A 508 -1.82 -3.70 6.33
CA THR A 508 -0.72 -4.30 7.10
C THR A 508 -0.80 -3.83 8.53
N THR A 509 -0.51 -4.69 9.50
CA THR A 509 -0.46 -4.27 10.91
C THR A 509 0.58 -3.18 11.16
N ALA A 510 0.36 -2.35 12.18
CA ALA A 510 1.26 -1.27 12.54
C ALA A 510 2.68 -1.78 12.87
N GLU A 511 2.76 -2.96 13.49
CA GLU A 511 4.01 -3.61 13.87
C GLU A 511 4.81 -4.06 12.63
N ILE A 512 4.14 -4.68 11.65
CA ILE A 512 4.79 -5.08 10.38
C ILE A 512 5.18 -3.85 9.59
N LEU A 513 4.29 -2.86 9.50
CA LEU A 513 4.55 -1.61 8.78
C LEU A 513 5.73 -0.87 9.40
N GLY A 514 5.70 -0.60 10.71
CA GLY A 514 6.74 0.13 11.44
C GLY A 514 8.11 -0.55 11.31
N TRP A 515 8.15 -1.89 11.47
CA TRP A 515 9.38 -2.65 11.27
C TRP A 515 9.89 -2.54 9.82
N SER A 516 8.99 -2.69 8.83
CA SER A 516 9.35 -2.62 7.42
C SER A 516 9.85 -1.22 7.01
N LEU A 517 9.24 -0.15 7.54
CA LEU A 517 9.69 1.23 7.33
C LEU A 517 11.12 1.45 7.85
N GLY A 518 11.50 0.74 8.91
CA GLY A 518 12.86 0.74 9.42
C GLY A 518 13.91 0.31 8.39
N LEU A 519 13.56 -0.54 7.42
CA LEU A 519 14.46 -0.95 6.34
C LEU A 519 14.87 0.22 5.42
N LEU A 520 14.01 1.22 5.27
CA LEU A 520 14.22 2.38 4.40
C LEU A 520 14.69 3.63 5.15
N ARG A 521 14.88 3.54 6.48
CA ARG A 521 15.27 4.70 7.29
C ARG A 521 16.60 5.28 6.82
N GLY A 522 16.61 6.58 6.49
CA GLY A 522 17.79 7.33 6.07
C GLY A 522 18.15 7.19 4.60
N GLU A 523 17.36 6.47 3.81
CA GLU A 523 17.56 6.38 2.36
C GLU A 523 16.92 7.59 1.65
N PRO A 524 17.67 8.30 0.79
CA PRO A 524 17.17 9.47 0.06
C PRO A 524 16.35 9.05 -1.17
N ILE A 525 15.06 8.77 -1.01
CA ILE A 525 14.19 8.34 -2.10
C ILE A 525 13.61 9.57 -2.82
N ASP A 526 13.69 9.62 -4.14
CA ASP A 526 13.17 10.73 -4.94
C ASP A 526 11.64 10.71 -5.06
N ASP A 527 11.03 11.90 -5.25
CA ASP A 527 9.57 12.08 -5.34
C ASP A 527 9.04 12.12 -6.79
N MET A 528 9.85 11.82 -7.80
CA MET A 528 9.55 11.96 -9.25
C MET A 528 9.29 13.42 -9.71
N GLU A 529 9.44 14.40 -8.83
CA GLU A 529 9.28 15.83 -9.14
C GLU A 529 10.61 16.60 -8.99
N GLY A 530 11.68 15.93 -8.58
CA GLY A 530 13.02 16.47 -8.37
C GLY A 530 13.33 16.82 -6.92
N GLY A 531 12.47 16.44 -5.99
CA GLY A 531 12.65 16.48 -4.54
C GLY A 531 12.91 15.11 -3.94
N LEU A 532 12.83 15.02 -2.60
CA LEU A 532 12.88 13.78 -1.85
C LEU A 532 11.51 13.45 -1.28
N ASP A 533 11.11 12.19 -1.40
CA ASP A 533 9.89 11.66 -0.78
C ASP A 533 10.18 11.23 0.66
N SER A 534 9.22 11.43 1.54
CA SER A 534 9.29 11.01 2.94
C SER A 534 8.19 10.00 3.23
N ILE A 535 8.55 8.88 3.83
CA ILE A 535 7.62 7.86 4.29
C ILE A 535 7.04 8.19 5.68
N SER A 536 7.48 9.29 6.28
CA SER A 536 6.96 9.77 7.56
C SER A 536 5.46 10.07 7.46
N GLY A 537 4.72 9.74 8.52
CA GLY A 537 3.27 9.94 8.58
C GLY A 537 2.42 8.77 8.02
N CYS A 538 3.03 7.71 7.46
CA CYS A 538 2.30 6.50 7.11
C CYS A 538 1.98 5.70 8.38
N LYS A 539 0.68 5.60 8.71
CA LYS A 539 0.19 4.93 9.93
C LYS A 539 -0.74 3.77 9.56
N SER A 540 -0.71 2.70 10.35
CA SER A 540 -1.72 1.65 10.27
C SER A 540 -2.53 1.61 11.56
N TYR A 541 -3.83 1.48 11.41
CA TYR A 541 -4.76 1.27 12.52
C TYR A 541 -5.02 -0.22 12.80
N VAL A 542 -4.43 -1.11 12.02
CA VAL A 542 -4.52 -2.55 12.23
C VAL A 542 -3.32 -2.98 13.08
N HIS A 543 -3.57 -3.56 14.25
CA HIS A 543 -2.54 -4.08 15.14
C HIS A 543 -2.43 -5.60 15.07
N GLY A 544 -1.23 -6.14 15.28
CA GLY A 544 -0.96 -7.56 15.25
C GLY A 544 0.34 -7.93 15.94
N GLN A 545 0.86 -9.11 15.64
CA GLN A 545 2.13 -9.55 16.20
C GLN A 545 3.32 -8.85 15.49
N PRO A 546 4.38 -8.51 16.23
CA PRO A 546 5.62 -8.07 15.62
C PRO A 546 6.18 -9.12 14.65
N PRO A 547 6.92 -8.70 13.61
CA PRO A 547 7.58 -9.62 12.69
C PRO A 547 8.48 -10.63 13.41
N THR A 548 8.34 -11.90 13.06
CA THR A 548 9.22 -12.96 13.59
C THR A 548 10.50 -13.01 12.77
N LEU A 549 11.64 -12.83 13.44
CA LEU A 549 12.97 -12.89 12.83
C LEU A 549 13.68 -14.16 13.29
N ASN A 550 14.08 -15.05 12.38
CA ASN A 550 14.67 -16.32 12.75
C ASN A 550 15.88 -16.69 11.88
N GLY A 551 17.05 -16.82 12.52
CA GLY A 551 18.30 -17.29 11.91
C GLY A 551 18.54 -18.77 12.15
N GLN A 552 18.94 -19.49 11.13
CA GLN A 552 19.24 -20.91 11.17
C GLN A 552 20.71 -21.19 10.82
N GLN A 553 21.21 -22.40 11.15
CA GLN A 553 22.61 -22.76 10.90
C GLN A 553 22.84 -23.19 9.45
N SER A 554 21.83 -23.74 8.78
CA SER A 554 21.93 -24.23 7.40
C SER A 554 20.66 -23.97 6.60
N ALA A 555 20.75 -24.05 5.27
CA ALA A 555 19.61 -23.91 4.37
C ALA A 555 18.53 -24.98 4.61
N GLU A 556 18.94 -26.22 4.97
CA GLU A 556 18.01 -27.31 5.29
C GLU A 556 17.30 -27.06 6.61
N ALA A 557 17.99 -26.50 7.63
CA ALA A 557 17.39 -26.15 8.90
C ALA A 557 16.39 -24.99 8.71
N GLU A 558 16.73 -24.00 7.89
CA GLU A 558 15.87 -22.90 7.51
C GLU A 558 14.59 -23.41 6.79
N ALA A 559 14.73 -24.26 5.78
CA ALA A 559 13.61 -24.82 5.05
C ALA A 559 12.67 -25.66 5.95
N LYS A 560 13.23 -26.45 6.87
CA LYS A 560 12.44 -27.21 7.87
C LYS A 560 11.73 -26.30 8.88
N PHE A 561 12.36 -25.19 9.27
CA PHE A 561 11.75 -24.21 10.14
C PHE A 561 10.57 -23.52 9.44
N ILE A 562 10.75 -23.11 8.18
CA ILE A 562 9.70 -22.53 7.35
C ILE A 562 8.52 -23.49 7.23
N ALA A 563 8.78 -24.78 6.90
CA ALA A 563 7.71 -25.78 6.77
C ALA A 563 6.89 -25.93 8.06
N ARG A 564 7.55 -25.96 9.22
CA ARG A 564 6.85 -26.00 10.53
C ARG A 564 6.04 -24.74 10.80
N SER A 565 6.55 -23.56 10.44
CA SER A 565 5.85 -22.29 10.63
C SER A 565 4.61 -22.21 9.74
N VAL A 566 4.73 -22.62 8.47
CA VAL A 566 3.60 -22.69 7.52
C VAL A 566 2.56 -23.70 8.00
N GLN A 567 2.96 -24.88 8.50
CA GLN A 567 2.04 -25.84 9.08
C GLN A 567 1.30 -25.23 10.26
N GLY A 568 1.99 -24.51 11.16
CA GLY A 568 1.36 -23.83 12.29
C GLY A 568 0.33 -22.77 11.86
N TRP A 569 0.56 -22.08 10.76
CA TRP A 569 -0.43 -21.16 10.19
C TRP A 569 -1.66 -21.89 9.66
N ILE A 570 -1.46 -22.99 8.93
CA ILE A 570 -2.55 -23.84 8.40
C ILE A 570 -3.36 -24.42 9.57
N ASP A 571 -2.69 -24.95 10.60
CA ASP A 571 -3.33 -25.50 11.81
C ASP A 571 -4.14 -24.45 12.58
N SER A 572 -3.77 -23.16 12.48
CA SER A 572 -4.52 -22.03 13.03
C SER A 572 -5.70 -21.55 12.17
N GLY A 573 -5.97 -22.24 11.06
CA GLY A 573 -7.10 -21.94 10.18
C GLY A 573 -6.78 -20.95 9.03
N ILE A 574 -5.50 -20.68 8.73
CA ILE A 574 -5.11 -19.89 7.56
C ILE A 574 -5.14 -20.77 6.32
N ALA A 575 -5.89 -20.38 5.31
CA ALA A 575 -5.94 -21.12 4.05
C ALA A 575 -4.57 -21.10 3.34
N PRO A 576 -4.13 -22.20 2.72
CA PRO A 576 -2.85 -22.25 1.98
C PRO A 576 -2.71 -21.13 0.93
N THR A 577 -3.80 -20.76 0.27
CA THR A 577 -3.86 -19.68 -0.72
C THR A 577 -3.55 -18.30 -0.14
N GLU A 578 -3.70 -18.12 1.16
CA GLU A 578 -3.44 -16.87 1.90
C GLU A 578 -2.00 -16.80 2.45
N ILE A 579 -1.16 -17.82 2.15
CA ILE A 579 0.22 -17.90 2.59
C ILE A 579 1.16 -17.70 1.41
N GLY A 580 2.06 -16.71 1.53
CA GLY A 580 3.09 -16.40 0.55
C GLY A 580 4.50 -16.68 1.07
N ILE A 581 5.39 -17.16 0.20
CA ILE A 581 6.81 -17.35 0.50
C ILE A 581 7.64 -16.63 -0.57
N ALA A 582 8.35 -15.59 -0.17
CA ALA A 582 9.24 -14.82 -1.03
C ALA A 582 10.69 -15.26 -0.88
N VAL A 583 11.38 -15.43 -2.00
CA VAL A 583 12.83 -15.68 -2.06
C VAL A 583 13.51 -14.67 -2.97
N ARG A 584 14.80 -14.37 -2.75
CA ARG A 584 15.52 -13.45 -3.63
C ARG A 584 15.83 -14.08 -5.01
N ALA A 585 16.09 -15.36 -5.07
CA ALA A 585 16.41 -16.09 -6.29
C ALA A 585 15.66 -17.42 -6.37
N LYS A 586 15.25 -17.83 -7.58
CA LYS A 586 14.42 -19.03 -7.80
C LYS A 586 15.01 -20.32 -7.23
N TRP A 587 16.34 -20.49 -7.27
CA TRP A 587 16.99 -21.70 -6.77
C TRP A 587 16.81 -21.88 -5.24
N LEU A 588 16.62 -20.80 -4.48
CA LEU A 588 16.31 -20.87 -3.05
C LEU A 588 14.94 -21.50 -2.79
N ALA A 589 13.99 -21.30 -3.68
CA ALA A 589 12.64 -21.86 -3.56
C ALA A 589 12.65 -23.40 -3.54
N SER A 590 13.53 -24.04 -4.31
CA SER A 590 13.53 -25.49 -4.48
C SER A 590 13.76 -26.28 -3.18
N ASN A 591 14.59 -25.78 -2.27
CA ASN A 591 14.82 -26.41 -0.97
C ASN A 591 13.61 -26.25 -0.05
N ILE A 592 12.98 -25.08 -0.09
CA ILE A 592 11.78 -24.76 0.71
C ILE A 592 10.61 -25.61 0.20
N GLN A 593 10.38 -25.66 -1.11
CA GLN A 593 9.34 -26.49 -1.72
C GLN A 593 9.49 -27.97 -1.33
N ARG A 594 10.72 -28.49 -1.37
CA ARG A 594 10.97 -29.88 -0.96
C ARG A 594 10.62 -30.12 0.51
N ALA A 595 10.96 -29.18 1.40
CA ALA A 595 10.66 -29.31 2.82
C ALA A 595 9.15 -29.22 3.09
N LEU A 596 8.42 -28.36 2.37
CA LEU A 596 6.96 -28.25 2.44
C LEU A 596 6.27 -29.52 1.92
N ASN A 597 6.72 -30.04 0.77
CA ASN A 597 6.19 -31.29 0.21
C ASN A 597 6.39 -32.48 1.16
N VAL A 598 7.55 -32.56 1.84
CA VAL A 598 7.80 -33.60 2.86
C VAL A 598 6.84 -33.44 4.04
N ALA A 599 6.42 -32.23 4.37
CA ALA A 599 5.43 -31.95 5.40
C ALA A 599 3.98 -32.15 4.91
N GLY A 600 3.75 -32.55 3.65
CA GLY A 600 2.41 -32.72 3.07
C GLY A 600 1.74 -31.39 2.68
N ILE A 601 2.50 -30.32 2.53
CA ILE A 601 1.99 -29.00 2.17
C ILE A 601 2.26 -28.77 0.67
N ASP A 602 1.18 -28.61 -0.10
CA ASP A 602 1.28 -28.33 -1.52
C ASP A 602 1.72 -26.88 -1.77
N THR A 603 2.58 -26.72 -2.80
CA THR A 603 3.11 -25.41 -3.18
C THR A 603 2.98 -25.18 -4.68
N VAL A 604 2.68 -23.94 -5.06
CA VAL A 604 2.64 -23.50 -6.46
C VAL A 604 3.60 -22.33 -6.70
N ASP A 605 4.36 -22.40 -7.79
CA ASP A 605 5.17 -21.26 -8.23
C ASP A 605 4.25 -20.18 -8.82
N LEU A 606 4.41 -18.94 -8.38
CA LEU A 606 3.62 -17.78 -8.86
C LEU A 606 3.65 -17.59 -10.40
N THR A 607 4.60 -18.22 -11.10
CA THR A 607 4.64 -18.20 -12.57
C THR A 607 3.66 -19.17 -13.21
N LYS A 608 3.11 -20.11 -12.44
CA LYS A 608 2.26 -21.21 -12.90
C LYS A 608 0.95 -21.31 -12.13
N ALA A 609 0.79 -20.47 -11.09
CA ALA A 609 -0.39 -20.49 -10.24
C ALA A 609 -1.64 -20.17 -11.06
N MET A 610 -2.67 -20.99 -10.92
CA MET A 610 -4.03 -20.74 -11.38
C MET A 610 -4.90 -20.30 -10.20
N ASP A 611 -6.01 -19.66 -10.45
CA ASP A 611 -6.90 -19.16 -9.40
C ASP A 611 -7.48 -20.28 -8.51
N ASP A 612 -7.64 -21.48 -9.07
CA ASP A 612 -8.20 -22.66 -8.40
C ASP A 612 -7.17 -23.48 -7.58
N ASP A 613 -5.88 -23.08 -7.58
CA ASP A 613 -4.84 -23.82 -6.86
C ASP A 613 -4.97 -23.60 -5.34
N GLU A 614 -5.37 -24.62 -4.59
CA GLU A 614 -5.40 -24.64 -3.12
C GLU A 614 -4.01 -24.92 -2.52
N ALA A 615 -3.02 -24.09 -2.83
CA ALA A 615 -1.63 -24.32 -2.47
C ALA A 615 -0.95 -23.05 -1.94
N VAL A 616 0.12 -23.23 -1.14
CA VAL A 616 0.99 -22.14 -0.69
C VAL A 616 1.71 -21.51 -1.89
N ARG A 617 1.65 -20.19 -2.01
CA ARG A 617 2.23 -19.44 -3.11
C ARG A 617 3.71 -19.18 -2.85
N ILE A 618 4.59 -19.63 -3.76
CA ILE A 618 6.02 -19.37 -3.66
C ILE A 618 6.54 -18.63 -4.89
N GLY A 619 7.41 -17.63 -4.69
CA GLY A 619 7.97 -16.87 -5.79
C GLY A 619 9.14 -15.98 -5.40
N THR A 620 9.73 -15.30 -6.40
CA THR A 620 10.77 -14.30 -6.11
C THR A 620 10.16 -13.03 -5.52
N MET A 621 10.93 -12.29 -4.70
CA MET A 621 10.51 -11.00 -4.12
C MET A 621 9.94 -10.03 -5.18
N HIS A 622 10.51 -10.03 -6.41
CA HIS A 622 10.00 -9.22 -7.51
C HIS A 622 8.56 -9.59 -7.93
N ARG A 623 8.24 -10.89 -7.89
CA ARG A 623 6.92 -11.38 -8.28
C ARG A 623 5.85 -11.21 -7.20
N MET A 624 6.28 -10.91 -5.96
CA MET A 624 5.36 -10.59 -4.87
C MET A 624 4.73 -9.20 -5.01
N LYS A 625 5.28 -8.36 -5.89
CA LYS A 625 4.73 -7.00 -6.09
C LYS A 625 3.30 -7.06 -6.60
N GLY A 626 2.43 -6.26 -5.97
CA GLY A 626 0.98 -6.23 -6.27
C GLY A 626 0.16 -7.34 -5.62
N LEU A 627 0.80 -8.38 -5.06
CA LEU A 627 0.13 -9.46 -4.35
C LEU A 627 0.00 -9.14 -2.85
N GLU A 628 -0.85 -9.91 -2.16
CA GLU A 628 -1.12 -9.78 -0.72
C GLU A 628 -1.39 -11.14 -0.10
N PHE A 629 -0.88 -11.33 1.12
CA PHE A 629 -1.03 -12.58 1.86
C PHE A 629 -1.37 -12.29 3.33
N ARG A 630 -2.20 -13.10 3.96
CA ARG A 630 -2.40 -13.00 5.41
C ARG A 630 -1.12 -13.28 6.16
N CYS A 631 -0.43 -14.36 5.76
CA CYS A 631 0.86 -14.73 6.31
C CYS A 631 1.93 -14.71 5.22
N MET A 632 3.04 -14.04 5.48
CA MET A 632 4.15 -13.92 4.55
C MET A 632 5.45 -14.41 5.17
N CYS A 633 6.15 -15.30 4.47
CA CYS A 633 7.51 -15.69 4.79
C CYS A 633 8.47 -15.07 3.77
N VAL A 634 9.43 -14.26 4.24
CA VAL A 634 10.54 -13.75 3.42
C VAL A 634 11.78 -14.55 3.80
N ALA A 635 12.17 -15.46 2.92
CA ALA A 635 13.17 -16.48 3.18
C ALA A 635 14.52 -16.20 2.53
N GLY A 636 15.61 -16.69 3.15
CA GLY A 636 16.96 -16.56 2.63
C GLY A 636 17.53 -15.15 2.74
N VAL A 637 17.12 -14.37 3.75
CA VAL A 637 17.58 -12.98 3.95
C VAL A 637 18.95 -12.97 4.64
N SER A 638 19.92 -13.65 4.02
CA SER A 638 21.31 -13.73 4.50
C SER A 638 22.23 -12.72 3.78
N ALA A 639 23.40 -12.46 4.36
CA ALA A 639 24.38 -11.53 3.81
C ALA A 639 24.87 -11.88 2.39
N LYS A 640 24.79 -13.16 2.01
CA LYS A 640 25.18 -13.64 0.68
C LYS A 640 24.07 -13.54 -0.37
N GLN A 641 22.81 -13.31 0.06
CA GLN A 641 21.64 -13.37 -0.81
C GLN A 641 20.92 -12.02 -0.94
N VAL A 642 20.94 -11.23 0.11
CA VAL A 642 20.25 -9.92 0.15
C VAL A 642 21.18 -8.88 0.80
N PRO A 643 21.74 -7.94 0.00
CA PRO A 643 21.57 -7.78 -1.46
C PRO A 643 22.22 -8.92 -2.24
N ALA A 644 21.68 -9.21 -3.44
CA ALA A 644 22.28 -10.20 -4.33
C ALA A 644 23.53 -9.63 -4.99
N ALA A 645 24.66 -10.36 -4.91
CA ALA A 645 25.95 -9.89 -5.41
C ALA A 645 25.94 -9.50 -6.90
N ASN A 646 25.15 -10.23 -7.72
CA ASN A 646 25.00 -9.94 -9.15
C ASN A 646 24.02 -8.80 -9.47
N ALA A 647 23.33 -8.28 -8.47
CA ALA A 647 22.40 -7.16 -8.61
C ALA A 647 23.00 -5.84 -8.12
N VAL A 648 24.21 -5.87 -7.57
CA VAL A 648 24.89 -4.68 -7.05
C VAL A 648 26.19 -4.47 -7.82
N THR A 649 26.31 -3.32 -8.47
CA THR A 649 27.53 -2.89 -9.16
C THR A 649 28.65 -2.72 -8.14
N PRO A 650 29.86 -3.25 -8.39
CA PRO A 650 31.01 -3.03 -7.52
C PRO A 650 31.28 -1.55 -7.29
N ILE A 651 31.66 -1.17 -6.06
CA ILE A 651 31.87 0.24 -5.70
C ILE A 651 33.03 0.87 -6.47
N GLU A 652 34.03 0.07 -6.81
CA GLU A 652 35.18 0.45 -7.62
C GLU A 652 34.83 0.73 -9.08
N ASP A 653 33.78 0.09 -9.60
CA ASP A 653 33.30 0.33 -10.95
C ASP A 653 32.45 1.59 -11.02
N ASP A 654 31.56 1.79 -10.03
CA ASP A 654 30.66 2.92 -9.97
C ASP A 654 29.99 3.10 -8.60
N ASN A 655 30.47 4.05 -7.82
CA ASN A 655 29.96 4.34 -6.49
C ASN A 655 28.48 4.82 -6.50
N GLN A 656 28.06 5.56 -7.52
CA GLN A 656 26.68 6.07 -7.58
C GLN A 656 25.70 4.95 -7.94
N THR A 657 26.03 4.16 -8.96
CA THR A 657 25.24 2.97 -9.34
C THR A 657 25.21 1.96 -8.20
N HIS A 658 26.35 1.74 -7.51
CA HIS A 658 26.40 0.90 -6.32
C HIS A 658 25.36 1.31 -5.26
N ARG A 659 25.27 2.60 -4.92
CA ARG A 659 24.28 3.11 -3.95
C ARG A 659 22.85 2.92 -4.43
N GLN A 660 22.59 3.18 -5.71
CA GLN A 660 21.27 3.00 -6.31
C GLN A 660 20.83 1.54 -6.31
N ASP A 661 21.76 0.63 -6.60
CA ASP A 661 21.51 -0.80 -6.54
C ASP A 661 21.20 -1.27 -5.12
N LEU A 662 21.93 -0.77 -4.12
CA LEU A 662 21.62 -1.06 -2.71
C LEU A 662 20.26 -0.52 -2.29
N GLU A 663 19.90 0.71 -2.69
CA GLU A 663 18.58 1.30 -2.47
C GLU A 663 17.48 0.42 -3.07
N ARG A 664 17.66 -0.02 -4.32
CA ARG A 664 16.72 -0.90 -5.02
C ARG A 664 16.56 -2.26 -4.32
N GLU A 665 17.64 -2.88 -3.87
CA GLU A 665 17.60 -4.14 -3.11
C GLU A 665 16.90 -3.98 -1.74
N ARG A 666 17.06 -2.81 -1.08
CA ARG A 666 16.29 -2.48 0.13
C ARG A 666 14.80 -2.30 -0.17
N CYS A 667 14.46 -1.55 -1.22
CA CYS A 667 13.07 -1.40 -1.65
C CYS A 667 12.44 -2.75 -2.00
N LEU A 668 13.20 -3.66 -2.61
CA LEU A 668 12.73 -5.01 -2.94
C LEU A 668 12.42 -5.83 -1.68
N LEU A 669 13.29 -5.79 -0.66
CA LEU A 669 13.04 -6.43 0.63
C LEU A 669 11.83 -5.80 1.33
N PHE A 670 11.74 -4.46 1.34
CA PHE A 670 10.60 -3.71 1.88
C PHE A 670 9.28 -4.11 1.20
N VAL A 671 9.27 -4.18 -0.14
CA VAL A 671 8.09 -4.62 -0.90
C VAL A 671 7.68 -6.03 -0.48
N ALA A 672 8.62 -6.98 -0.38
CA ALA A 672 8.31 -8.35 0.02
C ALA A 672 7.71 -8.42 1.44
N CYS A 673 8.30 -7.69 2.40
CA CYS A 673 7.82 -7.67 3.79
C CYS A 673 6.42 -7.03 3.92
N THR A 674 6.15 -5.96 3.16
CA THR A 674 4.85 -5.27 3.18
C THR A 674 3.73 -5.99 2.41
N ARG A 675 3.99 -7.20 1.89
CA ARG A 675 2.95 -8.10 1.37
C ARG A 675 2.22 -8.83 2.49
N ALA A 676 2.81 -8.92 3.67
CA ALA A 676 2.17 -9.48 4.86
C ALA A 676 1.06 -8.57 5.38
N ARG A 677 -0.09 -9.16 5.69
CA ARG A 677 -1.21 -8.44 6.30
C ARG A 677 -1.23 -8.62 7.81
N GLU A 678 -1.15 -9.86 8.29
CA GLU A 678 -1.34 -10.22 9.70
C GLU A 678 -0.06 -10.77 10.33
N GLN A 679 0.72 -11.59 9.61
CA GLN A 679 1.94 -12.20 10.14
C GLN A 679 3.08 -12.13 9.13
N LEU A 680 4.25 -11.70 9.60
CA LEU A 680 5.48 -11.65 8.84
C LEU A 680 6.56 -12.50 9.51
N LEU A 681 7.10 -13.45 8.76
CA LEU A 681 8.27 -14.26 9.13
C LEU A 681 9.44 -13.91 8.21
N VAL A 682 10.57 -13.51 8.76
CA VAL A 682 11.80 -13.27 8.01
C VAL A 682 12.86 -14.27 8.47
N THR A 683 13.37 -15.08 7.54
CA THR A 683 14.35 -16.14 7.85
C THR A 683 15.66 -15.98 7.09
N TRP A 684 16.73 -16.50 7.64
CA TRP A 684 18.04 -16.60 7.02
C TRP A 684 18.83 -17.78 7.58
N HIS A 685 19.90 -18.18 6.88
CA HIS A 685 20.91 -19.09 7.43
C HIS A 685 22.30 -18.45 7.33
N GLY A 686 23.16 -18.76 8.30
CA GLY A 686 24.44 -18.08 8.46
C GLY A 686 24.30 -16.64 8.91
N ASP A 687 25.13 -15.74 8.37
CA ASP A 687 25.08 -14.31 8.70
C ASP A 687 23.82 -13.63 8.12
N PRO A 688 23.11 -12.84 8.92
CA PRO A 688 21.95 -12.10 8.44
C PRO A 688 22.36 -11.02 7.43
N SER A 689 21.43 -10.65 6.56
CA SER A 689 21.58 -9.52 5.66
C SER A 689 22.03 -8.25 6.40
N PRO A 690 22.95 -7.44 5.82
CA PRO A 690 23.33 -6.16 6.39
C PRO A 690 22.13 -5.22 6.57
N PHE A 691 21.06 -5.39 5.78
CA PHE A 691 19.82 -4.62 5.93
C PHE A 691 19.08 -4.92 7.25
N LEU A 692 19.10 -6.18 7.71
CA LEU A 692 18.54 -6.57 9.01
C LEU A 692 19.41 -6.13 10.19
N SER A 693 20.72 -6.10 10.00
CA SER A 693 21.66 -5.70 11.05
C SER A 693 21.52 -4.21 11.39
N ALA A 694 21.12 -3.38 10.44
CA ALA A 694 20.87 -1.95 10.66
C ALA A 694 19.66 -1.70 11.58
N LEU A 695 18.67 -2.61 11.61
CA LEU A 695 17.49 -2.53 12.47
C LEU A 695 17.76 -2.91 13.93
N ARG A 696 18.85 -3.65 14.22
CA ARG A 696 19.22 -4.12 15.56
C ARG A 696 20.04 -3.10 16.37
N LYS A 697 20.49 -2.02 15.74
CA LYS A 697 21.39 -1.03 16.35
C LYS A 697 20.67 0.16 17.01
N ASN A 698 19.34 0.14 17.09
CA ASN A 698 18.53 1.18 17.74
C ASN A 698 17.67 0.59 18.86
#